data_b419a285695fc927b7a31396f499b854
#
_entry.id   b419a285695fc927b7a31396f499b854
#
_cell.length_a   1.000
_cell.length_b   1.000
_cell.length_c   1.000
_cell.angle_alpha   90.00
_cell.angle_beta   90.00
_cell.angle_gamma   90.00
#
_symmetry.space_group_name_H-M   'P 1'
#
loop_
_entity.id
_entity.type
_entity.pdbx_description
1 polymer ?
#
loop_
_entity_poly.entity_id
_entity_poly.type
_entity_poly.pdbx_seq_one_letter_code
_entity_poly.pdbx_strand_id
1 'polypeptide(L)'
;MTSMRSAFLCAVVAAFFSFVAPAAAQIQLTISTPILASAPNFRDIAGLPVSAGGTGLVNPTSNFGLMRPGVFYRSSALTLSSPDLATVTSLGIGRDIDLRTPAEIAAAPDVVPTGTIYTNVNIFGLPGPPPITALITSQASVLNAGQSGYRTFVTDPTMRAGFGTVLVTLAHDPGPDLFHCSDGKDRTGWTAVLLDSIAGVSPATIMTDYLASNTYLAKPISSQAAGILAVSPGLSGLNFNQIFGVDPSYLQAALNQVNASYGSMYGYLTQGLGLTQADIYVLRAKMVYYPVLPGQTAFAGNAGAGAGLLNALQNSPLSGNYTAYNYYLQSSVDTGTLGGVQGQVGGQVHADAASYLLRQPQRIDEALAPYTDGRDLGSGQAKAWLAGLGGSNWTDGRDGAASSTEYSAGSVAGATWRINDQASANAGLGYNWGSVASAGGSVNINTVLARLGGRYGFSSLDSGPFVQARAGGGWVDYQSSRSLGAGLGTATGNANGADYGGRADLGDVFRLAPLTLALQAGIGVNGETLGGFQESGSELALNVHGASNVSSSLLVDLDVSLDQQRLGAWTVAPDLTLGYQRVLGNPQVTSLGTLYGLAVSQTSAYDSRDLWKAGLGFTVQRNAFSLKARGNVLVGDGAKSVGLGGQLSIAYNF
;
A
#
# COMPACT_ATOMS: atom_id res chain seq x y z
N MET A 1 -18.81 -63.60 9.97
CA MET A 1 -18.49 -63.43 11.40
C MET A 1 -17.54 -62.25 11.52
N THR A 2 -18.10 -61.10 11.77
CA THR A 2 -18.02 -60.28 13.02
C THR A 2 -16.59 -60.04 13.46
N SER A 3 -16.05 -58.82 13.57
CA SER A 3 -16.52 -57.61 14.22
C SER A 3 -15.45 -56.53 14.06
N MET A 4 -15.83 -55.30 13.72
CA MET A 4 -15.89 -54.12 14.60
C MET A 4 -14.78 -53.97 15.64
N ARG A 5 -14.05 -52.87 15.50
CA ARG A 5 -13.52 -51.88 16.53
C ARG A 5 -12.23 -51.22 15.98
N SER A 6 -11.96 -49.95 16.10
CA SER A 6 -12.58 -48.81 16.72
C SER A 6 -12.02 -47.57 16.04
N ALA A 7 -12.87 -46.64 15.68
CA ALA A 7 -12.47 -45.29 15.29
C ALA A 7 -11.93 -44.57 16.54
N PHE A 8 -10.68 -44.09 16.47
CA PHE A 8 -10.20 -43.03 17.34
C PHE A 8 -10.17 -41.75 16.54
N LEU A 9 -11.12 -40.92 16.88
CA LEU A 9 -11.40 -39.60 16.35
C LEU A 9 -10.28 -38.66 16.83
N CYS A 10 -9.28 -38.37 16.00
CA CYS A 10 -8.49 -37.16 16.12
C CYS A 10 -9.19 -36.07 15.29
N ALA A 11 -10.05 -35.33 15.93
CA ALA A 11 -10.58 -34.09 15.39
C ALA A 11 -9.43 -33.07 15.37
N VAL A 12 -8.69 -33.04 14.24
CA VAL A 12 -7.90 -31.89 13.88
C VAL A 12 -8.89 -30.83 13.42
N VAL A 13 -9.15 -29.86 14.27
CA VAL A 13 -9.82 -28.61 13.89
C VAL A 13 -8.87 -27.90 12.93
N ALA A 14 -8.99 -28.22 11.64
CA ALA A 14 -8.52 -27.35 10.58
C ALA A 14 -9.45 -26.13 10.62
N ALA A 15 -9.03 -25.10 11.35
CA ALA A 15 -9.57 -23.77 11.19
C ALA A 15 -9.23 -23.32 9.76
N PHE A 16 -10.13 -23.61 8.83
CA PHE A 16 -10.19 -22.89 7.57
C PHE A 16 -10.47 -21.42 7.91
N PHE A 17 -9.43 -20.64 8.08
CA PHE A 17 -9.53 -19.22 7.83
C PHE A 17 -9.80 -19.07 6.32
N SER A 18 -11.06 -19.18 5.95
CA SER A 18 -11.55 -18.56 4.73
C SER A 18 -11.20 -17.09 4.87
N PHE A 19 -10.15 -16.64 4.18
CA PHE A 19 -10.00 -15.24 3.86
C PHE A 19 -11.21 -14.87 3.00
N VAL A 20 -12.28 -14.46 3.66
CA VAL A 20 -13.26 -13.58 3.03
C VAL A 20 -12.44 -12.32 2.77
N ALA A 21 -11.95 -12.16 1.53
CA ALA A 21 -11.60 -10.83 1.04
C ALA A 21 -12.76 -9.93 1.49
N PRO A 22 -12.50 -8.77 2.13
CA PRO A 22 -13.58 -7.86 2.43
C PRO A 22 -14.30 -7.67 1.10
N ALA A 23 -15.55 -8.08 1.03
CA ALA A 23 -16.39 -7.77 -0.12
C ALA A 23 -16.23 -6.27 -0.26
N ALA A 24 -15.63 -5.83 -1.37
CA ALA A 24 -15.61 -4.42 -1.73
C ALA A 24 -17.06 -4.01 -1.54
N ALA A 25 -17.31 -3.13 -0.56
CA ALA A 25 -18.65 -2.66 -0.31
C ALA A 25 -19.11 -2.12 -1.64
N GLN A 26 -19.96 -2.85 -2.33
CA GLN A 26 -20.63 -2.35 -3.52
C GLN A 26 -21.36 -1.13 -3.03
N ILE A 27 -20.82 0.05 -3.37
CA ILE A 27 -21.50 1.30 -3.17
C ILE A 27 -22.77 1.14 -4.00
N GLN A 28 -23.86 0.82 -3.33
CA GLN A 28 -25.15 0.68 -3.97
C GLN A 28 -25.55 2.10 -4.36
N LEU A 29 -25.36 2.44 -5.63
CA LEU A 29 -25.72 3.72 -6.23
C LEU A 29 -27.25 3.87 -6.26
N THR A 30 -27.87 3.95 -5.10
CA THR A 30 -29.22 4.46 -4.94
C THR A 30 -29.12 5.97 -4.76
N ILE A 31 -28.92 6.67 -5.88
CA ILE A 31 -28.96 8.12 -5.88
C ILE A 31 -30.45 8.51 -5.85
N SER A 32 -30.96 8.77 -4.69
CA SER A 32 -32.25 9.41 -4.52
C SER A 32 -32.01 10.87 -4.17
N THR A 33 -31.95 11.75 -5.15
CA THR A 33 -32.00 13.18 -4.89
C THR A 33 -33.45 13.56 -4.62
N PRO A 34 -33.78 14.20 -3.48
CA PRO A 34 -35.15 14.63 -3.22
C PRO A 34 -35.56 15.69 -4.25
N ILE A 35 -36.81 15.59 -4.72
CA ILE A 35 -37.41 16.63 -5.58
C ILE A 35 -37.94 17.73 -4.66
N LEU A 36 -37.40 18.95 -4.78
CA LEU A 36 -37.83 20.12 -4.05
C LEU A 36 -38.84 20.97 -4.86
N ALA A 37 -39.97 21.25 -4.26
CA ALA A 37 -41.01 22.03 -4.90
C ALA A 37 -40.67 23.54 -4.98
N SER A 38 -39.99 24.05 -3.94
CA SER A 38 -39.65 25.47 -3.81
C SER A 38 -38.24 25.81 -4.32
N ALA A 39 -37.42 24.80 -4.68
CA ALA A 39 -36.13 24.93 -5.33
C ALA A 39 -36.06 23.99 -6.53
N PRO A 40 -36.80 24.28 -7.61
CA PRO A 40 -36.78 23.45 -8.80
C PRO A 40 -35.38 23.39 -9.39
N ASN A 41 -35.08 22.32 -10.14
CA ASN A 41 -33.75 22.01 -10.66
C ASN A 41 -32.71 21.57 -9.59
N PHE A 42 -33.15 21.36 -8.33
CA PHE A 42 -32.29 20.76 -7.28
C PHE A 42 -31.98 19.31 -7.62
N ARG A 43 -30.70 18.96 -7.64
CA ARG A 43 -30.21 17.59 -7.78
C ARG A 43 -28.74 17.41 -7.38
N ASP A 44 -28.37 16.18 -7.07
CA ASP A 44 -26.98 15.75 -6.95
C ASP A 44 -26.31 15.72 -8.33
N ILE A 45 -25.08 16.19 -8.47
CA ILE A 45 -24.36 16.16 -9.76
C ILE A 45 -23.93 14.75 -10.15
N ALA A 46 -23.80 13.80 -9.20
CA ALA A 46 -23.63 12.39 -9.52
C ALA A 46 -24.82 11.86 -10.32
N GLY A 47 -25.92 12.56 -10.26
CA GLY A 47 -27.12 12.31 -11.03
C GLY A 47 -27.94 11.14 -10.51
N LEU A 48 -29.01 10.85 -11.25
CA LEU A 48 -29.78 9.63 -11.16
C LEU A 48 -29.12 8.57 -12.06
N PRO A 49 -29.44 7.27 -11.90
CA PRO A 49 -29.07 6.27 -12.90
C PRO A 49 -29.55 6.69 -14.29
N VAL A 50 -28.84 6.33 -15.35
CA VAL A 50 -29.22 6.67 -16.73
C VAL A 50 -30.66 6.27 -17.05
N SER A 51 -31.12 5.13 -16.50
CA SER A 51 -32.52 4.68 -16.61
C SER A 51 -33.55 5.64 -16.00
N ALA A 52 -33.10 6.52 -15.10
CA ALA A 52 -33.93 7.55 -14.46
C ALA A 52 -33.61 8.98 -14.96
N GLY A 53 -32.84 9.13 -16.05
CA GLY A 53 -32.47 10.41 -16.65
C GLY A 53 -31.27 11.10 -15.99
N GLY A 54 -30.46 10.37 -15.20
CA GLY A 54 -29.28 10.92 -14.54
C GLY A 54 -27.98 10.72 -15.32
N THR A 55 -26.87 11.19 -14.75
CA THR A 55 -25.52 11.08 -15.33
C THR A 55 -24.94 9.68 -15.24
N GLY A 56 -25.31 8.90 -14.24
CA GLY A 56 -24.93 7.48 -14.11
C GLY A 56 -23.45 7.24 -13.84
N LEU A 57 -22.88 6.24 -14.53
CA LEU A 57 -21.51 5.80 -14.34
C LEU A 57 -20.51 6.75 -15.02
N VAL A 58 -19.34 6.91 -14.36
CA VAL A 58 -18.18 7.60 -14.91
C VAL A 58 -17.24 6.59 -15.54
N ASN A 59 -16.76 6.89 -16.73
CA ASN A 59 -15.72 6.13 -17.41
C ASN A 59 -14.54 7.06 -17.75
N PRO A 60 -13.64 7.37 -16.79
CA PRO A 60 -12.58 8.37 -17.00
C PRO A 60 -11.49 7.91 -17.97
N THR A 61 -11.19 6.60 -18.05
CA THR A 61 -10.18 6.04 -18.97
C THR A 61 -10.40 4.55 -19.20
N SER A 62 -9.45 3.70 -18.84
CA SER A 62 -9.53 2.24 -18.92
C SER A 62 -10.18 1.61 -17.68
N ASN A 63 -10.37 2.37 -16.60
CA ASN A 63 -10.95 1.90 -15.35
C ASN A 63 -12.28 2.60 -15.10
N PHE A 64 -13.33 1.81 -14.96
CA PHE A 64 -14.66 2.32 -14.68
C PHE A 64 -14.71 2.95 -13.29
N GLY A 65 -14.83 4.30 -13.25
CA GLY A 65 -15.11 5.03 -12.04
C GLY A 65 -16.63 5.13 -11.80
N LEU A 66 -17.00 5.28 -10.54
CA LEU A 66 -18.38 5.52 -10.11
C LEU A 66 -18.46 6.90 -9.48
N MET A 67 -19.45 7.70 -9.87
CA MET A 67 -19.72 8.96 -9.19
C MET A 67 -20.16 8.70 -7.75
N ARG A 68 -19.59 9.48 -6.82
CA ARG A 68 -19.99 9.47 -5.40
C ARG A 68 -21.19 10.40 -5.23
N PRO A 69 -22.35 9.91 -4.78
CA PRO A 69 -23.48 10.76 -4.44
C PRO A 69 -23.20 11.51 -3.12
N GLY A 70 -23.92 12.63 -2.94
CA GLY A 70 -23.85 13.39 -1.70
C GLY A 70 -22.61 14.27 -1.56
N VAL A 71 -21.89 14.55 -2.65
CA VAL A 71 -20.68 15.39 -2.64
C VAL A 71 -21.02 16.82 -3.08
N PHE A 72 -21.60 16.97 -4.26
CA PHE A 72 -21.97 18.28 -4.81
C PHE A 72 -23.41 18.26 -5.30
N TYR A 73 -24.16 19.31 -4.93
CA TYR A 73 -25.52 19.54 -5.33
C TYR A 73 -25.64 20.80 -6.19
N ARG A 74 -26.60 20.82 -7.09
CA ARG A 74 -26.96 22.00 -7.89
C ARG A 74 -28.42 22.33 -7.70
N SER A 75 -28.81 23.63 -7.85
CA SER A 75 -30.19 24.07 -7.67
C SER A 75 -30.50 25.37 -8.43
N SER A 76 -31.79 25.75 -8.52
CA SER A 76 -32.23 27.13 -8.61
C SER A 76 -32.03 27.85 -7.27
N ALA A 77 -32.33 29.15 -7.21
CA ALA A 77 -32.29 29.93 -5.96
C ALA A 77 -33.05 29.22 -4.84
N LEU A 78 -32.46 29.24 -3.64
CA LEU A 78 -32.94 28.48 -2.48
C LEU A 78 -34.06 29.22 -1.73
N THR A 79 -35.14 29.53 -2.40
CA THR A 79 -36.35 30.12 -1.79
C THR A 79 -37.17 29.03 -1.06
N LEU A 80 -36.52 28.33 -0.11
CA LEU A 80 -37.01 27.07 0.44
C LEU A 80 -38.27 27.23 1.31
N SER A 81 -39.29 26.42 1.03
CA SER A 81 -40.38 26.16 1.97
C SER A 81 -39.91 25.37 3.17
N SER A 82 -40.64 25.42 4.30
CA SER A 82 -40.24 24.69 5.51
C SER A 82 -40.02 23.18 5.28
N PRO A 83 -40.82 22.43 4.50
CA PRO A 83 -40.55 21.04 4.18
C PRO A 83 -39.26 20.83 3.37
N ASP A 84 -39.04 21.69 2.36
CA ASP A 84 -37.84 21.62 1.52
C ASP A 84 -36.57 21.99 2.29
N LEU A 85 -36.64 22.99 3.19
CA LEU A 85 -35.57 23.36 4.10
C LEU A 85 -35.19 22.19 5.02
N ALA A 86 -36.18 21.48 5.57
CA ALA A 86 -35.91 20.29 6.38
C ALA A 86 -35.20 19.19 5.58
N THR A 87 -35.59 19.00 4.32
CA THR A 87 -34.96 18.06 3.41
C THR A 87 -33.51 18.46 3.12
N VAL A 88 -33.25 19.70 2.74
CA VAL A 88 -31.90 20.19 2.46
C VAL A 88 -31.02 20.13 3.71
N THR A 89 -31.57 20.43 4.89
CA THR A 89 -30.87 20.29 6.18
C THR A 89 -30.42 18.85 6.40
N SER A 90 -31.26 17.86 6.07
CA SER A 90 -30.91 16.44 6.25
C SER A 90 -29.77 15.96 5.35
N LEU A 91 -29.45 16.69 4.28
CA LEU A 91 -28.32 16.38 3.38
C LEU A 91 -26.96 16.82 3.94
N GLY A 92 -26.95 17.63 5.02
CA GLY A 92 -25.73 18.06 5.68
C GLY A 92 -24.88 19.02 4.84
N ILE A 93 -25.51 19.82 3.98
CA ILE A 93 -24.79 20.77 3.11
C ILE A 93 -24.03 21.78 3.96
N GLY A 94 -22.68 21.76 3.82
CA GLY A 94 -21.77 22.62 4.57
C GLY A 94 -21.62 24.02 3.99
N ARG A 95 -21.71 24.13 2.64
CA ARG A 95 -21.56 25.40 1.94
C ARG A 95 -22.62 25.57 0.84
N ASP A 96 -23.12 26.80 0.75
CA ASP A 96 -23.96 27.29 -0.34
C ASP A 96 -23.17 28.32 -1.17
N ILE A 97 -22.93 28.03 -2.46
CA ILE A 97 -22.23 28.90 -3.40
C ILE A 97 -23.22 29.53 -4.35
N ASP A 98 -23.55 30.78 -4.10
CA ASP A 98 -24.50 31.57 -4.92
C ASP A 98 -23.77 32.28 -6.06
N LEU A 99 -24.14 31.95 -7.30
CA LEU A 99 -23.53 32.47 -8.53
C LEU A 99 -24.21 33.74 -9.05
N ARG A 100 -25.18 34.29 -8.31
CA ARG A 100 -26.05 35.42 -8.72
C ARG A 100 -25.40 36.77 -8.52
N THR A 101 -25.96 37.74 -9.23
CA THR A 101 -25.68 39.17 -9.04
C THR A 101 -26.38 39.71 -7.78
N PRO A 102 -25.92 40.83 -7.20
CA PRO A 102 -26.57 41.42 -6.04
C PRO A 102 -28.07 41.75 -6.26
N ALA A 103 -28.47 42.17 -7.47
CA ALA A 103 -29.86 42.44 -7.78
C ALA A 103 -30.73 41.18 -7.80
N GLU A 104 -30.21 40.05 -8.31
CA GLU A 104 -30.91 38.75 -8.28
C GLU A 104 -31.09 38.26 -6.85
N ILE A 105 -30.06 38.42 -6.01
CA ILE A 105 -30.09 38.03 -4.58
C ILE A 105 -31.12 38.87 -3.81
N ALA A 106 -31.14 40.19 -4.05
CA ALA A 106 -32.09 41.09 -3.40
C ALA A 106 -33.55 40.77 -3.79
N ALA A 107 -33.78 40.32 -5.05
CA ALA A 107 -35.11 39.94 -5.54
C ALA A 107 -35.60 38.60 -4.98
N ALA A 108 -34.71 37.66 -4.69
CA ALA A 108 -35.05 36.33 -4.19
C ALA A 108 -33.95 35.85 -3.19
N PRO A 109 -33.94 36.34 -1.93
CA PRO A 109 -32.96 35.92 -0.93
C PRO A 109 -33.05 34.43 -0.63
N ASP A 110 -31.91 33.78 -0.41
CA ASP A 110 -31.88 32.37 -0.06
C ASP A 110 -32.31 32.13 1.39
N VAL A 111 -32.92 30.98 1.59
CA VAL A 111 -33.20 30.39 2.90
C VAL A 111 -32.34 29.13 3.01
N VAL A 112 -31.24 29.24 3.77
CA VAL A 112 -30.27 28.14 3.92
C VAL A 112 -30.38 27.48 5.29
N PRO A 113 -30.00 26.18 5.43
CA PRO A 113 -29.93 25.53 6.74
C PRO A 113 -29.00 26.25 7.71
N THR A 114 -29.33 26.21 8.99
CA THR A 114 -28.48 26.77 10.04
C THR A 114 -27.12 26.05 10.06
N GLY A 115 -26.03 26.81 10.04
CA GLY A 115 -24.65 26.29 10.01
C GLY A 115 -24.06 26.17 8.61
N THR A 116 -24.86 26.29 7.53
CA THR A 116 -24.34 26.35 6.15
C THR A 116 -23.57 27.66 5.94
N ILE A 117 -22.37 27.57 5.37
CA ILE A 117 -21.56 28.74 5.02
C ILE A 117 -22.04 29.29 3.68
N TYR A 118 -22.59 30.51 3.69
CA TYR A 118 -22.97 31.20 2.47
C TYR A 118 -21.77 31.87 1.81
N THR A 119 -21.62 31.70 0.50
CA THR A 119 -20.54 32.29 -0.31
C THR A 119 -21.11 32.81 -1.62
N ASN A 120 -21.04 34.12 -1.89
CA ASN A 120 -21.43 34.65 -3.20
C ASN A 120 -20.23 34.77 -4.15
N VAL A 121 -20.36 34.18 -5.34
CA VAL A 121 -19.42 34.33 -6.47
C VAL A 121 -20.20 34.86 -7.67
N ASN A 122 -20.32 36.18 -7.76
CA ASN A 122 -21.04 36.84 -8.88
C ASN A 122 -20.34 36.59 -10.21
N ILE A 123 -20.79 35.58 -10.96
CA ILE A 123 -20.18 35.18 -12.24
C ILE A 123 -20.14 36.31 -13.26
N PHE A 124 -21.21 37.13 -13.34
CA PHE A 124 -21.25 38.22 -14.32
C PHE A 124 -20.36 39.42 -13.93
N GLY A 125 -20.01 39.59 -12.67
CA GLY A 125 -19.29 40.77 -12.18
C GLY A 125 -20.08 42.06 -12.25
N LEU A 126 -21.38 41.97 -12.53
CA LEU A 126 -22.29 43.10 -12.71
C LEU A 126 -23.23 43.24 -11.52
N PRO A 127 -23.76 44.43 -11.24
CA PRO A 127 -24.75 44.63 -10.16
C PRO A 127 -26.10 43.93 -10.44
N GLY A 128 -26.44 43.69 -11.69
CA GLY A 128 -27.66 42.98 -12.11
C GLY A 128 -27.44 42.12 -13.35
N PRO A 129 -28.36 41.20 -13.65
CA PRO A 129 -28.22 40.33 -14.82
C PRO A 129 -28.34 41.15 -16.13
N PRO A 130 -27.70 40.70 -17.23
CA PRO A 130 -27.88 41.31 -18.53
C PRO A 130 -29.37 41.29 -18.96
N PRO A 131 -29.92 42.38 -19.55
CA PRO A 131 -31.31 42.43 -19.93
C PRO A 131 -31.60 41.49 -21.11
N ILE A 132 -32.51 40.52 -20.93
CA ILE A 132 -32.89 39.50 -21.93
C ILE A 132 -33.99 40.03 -22.85
N THR A 133 -34.81 41.00 -22.42
CA THR A 133 -36.04 41.41 -23.05
C THR A 133 -35.90 42.03 -24.46
N ALA A 134 -34.73 42.59 -24.79
CA ALA A 134 -34.47 43.17 -26.13
C ALA A 134 -34.18 42.13 -27.23
N LEU A 135 -34.07 40.85 -26.91
CA LEU A 135 -33.59 39.79 -27.82
C LEU A 135 -34.70 38.84 -28.31
N ILE A 136 -35.92 38.94 -27.76
CA ILE A 136 -37.02 38.02 -28.09
C ILE A 136 -37.83 38.60 -29.27
N THR A 137 -37.22 38.63 -30.43
CA THR A 137 -37.88 39.09 -31.65
C THR A 137 -38.26 37.94 -32.60
N SER A 138 -37.55 36.82 -32.52
CA SER A 138 -37.76 35.61 -33.30
C SER A 138 -37.11 34.41 -32.65
N GLN A 139 -37.45 33.19 -33.06
CA GLN A 139 -36.79 31.96 -32.58
C GLN A 139 -35.29 31.99 -32.88
N ALA A 140 -34.87 32.49 -34.03
CA ALA A 140 -33.45 32.59 -34.39
C ALA A 140 -32.69 33.60 -33.49
N SER A 141 -33.33 34.72 -33.12
CA SER A 141 -32.71 35.70 -32.21
C SER A 141 -32.50 35.11 -30.81
N VAL A 142 -33.44 34.32 -30.30
CA VAL A 142 -33.35 33.61 -29.03
C VAL A 142 -32.17 32.62 -29.04
N LEU A 143 -32.08 31.77 -30.07
CA LEU A 143 -30.99 30.79 -30.22
C LEU A 143 -29.61 31.47 -30.31
N ASN A 144 -29.51 32.53 -31.12
CA ASN A 144 -28.27 33.29 -31.27
C ASN A 144 -27.83 33.96 -29.95
N ALA A 145 -28.78 34.52 -29.20
CA ALA A 145 -28.48 35.13 -27.90
C ALA A 145 -28.01 34.09 -26.87
N GLY A 146 -28.71 32.95 -26.78
CA GLY A 146 -28.29 31.84 -25.89
C GLY A 146 -26.91 31.32 -26.23
N GLN A 147 -26.64 31.01 -27.51
CA GLN A 147 -25.31 30.57 -27.97
C GLN A 147 -24.21 31.61 -27.69
N SER A 148 -24.50 32.90 -27.90
CA SER A 148 -23.57 34.00 -27.61
C SER A 148 -23.28 34.07 -26.11
N GLY A 149 -24.31 34.02 -25.26
CA GLY A 149 -24.16 34.00 -23.79
C GLY A 149 -23.29 32.86 -23.30
N TYR A 150 -23.47 31.65 -23.85
CA TYR A 150 -22.63 30.51 -23.48
C TYR A 150 -21.16 30.61 -23.96
N ARG A 151 -20.91 31.25 -25.12
CA ARG A 151 -19.54 31.56 -25.55
C ARG A 151 -18.85 32.53 -24.58
N THR A 152 -19.59 33.50 -23.99
CA THR A 152 -18.99 34.45 -23.03
C THR A 152 -18.55 33.79 -21.75
N PHE A 153 -19.15 32.66 -21.30
CA PHE A 153 -18.64 31.87 -20.20
C PHE A 153 -17.17 31.42 -20.41
N VAL A 154 -16.80 31.25 -21.68
CA VAL A 154 -15.46 30.79 -22.07
C VAL A 154 -14.51 31.94 -22.39
N THR A 155 -15.03 33.06 -22.93
CA THR A 155 -14.18 34.15 -23.44
C THR A 155 -14.04 35.32 -22.48
N ASP A 156 -15.06 35.61 -21.65
CA ASP A 156 -15.02 36.72 -20.69
C ASP A 156 -14.09 36.44 -19.50
N PRO A 157 -13.10 37.28 -19.22
CA PRO A 157 -12.14 37.03 -18.16
C PRO A 157 -12.77 37.07 -16.76
N THR A 158 -13.80 37.89 -16.52
CA THR A 158 -14.48 37.98 -15.22
C THR A 158 -15.27 36.71 -14.95
N MET A 159 -15.99 36.20 -15.94
CA MET A 159 -16.76 34.97 -15.80
C MET A 159 -15.84 33.76 -15.60
N ARG A 160 -14.72 33.68 -16.33
CA ARG A 160 -13.71 32.64 -16.13
C ARG A 160 -13.13 32.67 -14.73
N ALA A 161 -12.73 33.84 -14.24
CA ALA A 161 -12.21 33.99 -12.88
C ALA A 161 -13.25 33.56 -11.82
N GLY A 162 -14.54 33.89 -12.04
CA GLY A 162 -15.63 33.44 -11.19
C GLY A 162 -15.76 31.92 -11.16
N PHE A 163 -15.81 31.25 -12.31
CA PHE A 163 -15.89 29.79 -12.39
C PHE A 163 -14.65 29.12 -11.79
N GLY A 164 -13.45 29.67 -12.00
CA GLY A 164 -12.21 29.19 -11.36
C GLY A 164 -12.32 29.26 -9.84
N THR A 165 -12.81 30.40 -9.30
CA THR A 165 -13.02 30.57 -7.85
C THR A 165 -14.01 29.54 -7.30
N VAL A 166 -15.12 29.27 -7.99
CA VAL A 166 -16.08 28.23 -7.58
C VAL A 166 -15.40 26.87 -7.47
N LEU A 167 -14.70 26.43 -8.52
CA LEU A 167 -14.06 25.11 -8.54
C LEU A 167 -12.96 24.99 -7.47
N VAL A 168 -12.14 26.01 -7.26
CA VAL A 168 -11.12 26.03 -6.20
C VAL A 168 -11.78 26.00 -4.82
N THR A 169 -12.89 26.70 -4.61
CA THR A 169 -13.66 26.64 -3.37
C THR A 169 -14.16 25.23 -3.10
N LEU A 170 -14.79 24.59 -4.10
CA LEU A 170 -15.26 23.20 -3.99
C LEU A 170 -14.11 22.19 -3.75
N ALA A 171 -12.92 22.46 -4.30
CA ALA A 171 -11.75 21.61 -4.06
C ALA A 171 -11.28 21.67 -2.58
N HIS A 172 -11.33 22.84 -1.95
CA HIS A 172 -10.84 23.07 -0.58
C HIS A 172 -11.88 22.77 0.52
N ASP A 173 -13.17 22.79 0.20
CA ASP A 173 -14.22 22.57 1.20
C ASP A 173 -14.33 21.08 1.57
N PRO A 174 -14.40 20.71 2.86
CA PRO A 174 -14.46 19.30 3.26
C PRO A 174 -15.85 18.66 3.18
N GLY A 175 -16.92 19.50 3.12
CA GLY A 175 -18.31 19.03 3.28
C GLY A 175 -19.03 18.76 1.98
N PRO A 176 -20.26 18.27 2.00
CA PRO A 176 -21.15 18.38 0.88
C PRO A 176 -21.44 19.83 0.56
N ASP A 177 -21.31 20.23 -0.71
CA ASP A 177 -21.53 21.61 -1.12
C ASP A 177 -22.67 21.70 -2.12
N LEU A 178 -23.34 22.86 -2.11
CA LEU A 178 -24.35 23.22 -3.09
C LEU A 178 -23.91 24.46 -3.86
N PHE A 179 -24.16 24.51 -5.16
CA PHE A 179 -23.98 25.72 -5.97
C PHE A 179 -25.24 25.98 -6.82
N HIS A 180 -25.61 27.24 -6.92
CA HIS A 180 -26.84 27.62 -7.63
C HIS A 180 -26.74 29.00 -8.30
N CYS A 181 -27.69 29.28 -9.20
CA CYS A 181 -27.99 30.63 -9.68
C CYS A 181 -29.51 30.89 -9.57
N SER A 182 -30.09 31.73 -10.39
CA SER A 182 -31.54 31.99 -10.32
C SER A 182 -32.39 30.76 -10.72
N ASP A 183 -32.17 30.18 -11.91
CA ASP A 183 -32.89 28.99 -12.39
C ASP A 183 -32.11 27.69 -12.27
N GLY A 184 -30.84 27.76 -11.89
CA GLY A 184 -29.97 26.57 -11.75
C GLY A 184 -29.61 25.90 -13.09
N LYS A 185 -29.75 26.57 -14.24
CA LYS A 185 -29.60 25.96 -15.58
C LYS A 185 -28.36 26.44 -16.35
N ASP A 186 -28.03 27.76 -16.33
CA ASP A 186 -26.99 28.36 -17.18
C ASP A 186 -25.62 28.40 -16.43
N ARG A 187 -25.40 29.37 -15.51
CA ARG A 187 -24.16 29.47 -14.69
C ARG A 187 -23.93 28.19 -13.90
N THR A 188 -24.96 27.72 -13.23
CA THR A 188 -24.96 26.43 -12.51
C THR A 188 -24.76 25.25 -13.45
N GLY A 189 -25.43 25.28 -14.63
CA GLY A 189 -25.28 24.25 -15.64
C GLY A 189 -23.85 24.14 -16.16
N TRP A 190 -23.21 25.29 -16.43
CA TRP A 190 -21.82 25.31 -16.87
C TRP A 190 -20.85 24.81 -15.76
N THR A 191 -21.06 25.18 -14.50
CA THR A 191 -20.31 24.65 -13.36
C THR A 191 -20.41 23.12 -13.27
N ALA A 192 -21.63 22.57 -13.42
CA ALA A 192 -21.84 21.12 -13.45
C ALA A 192 -21.09 20.45 -14.61
N VAL A 193 -21.16 21.04 -15.85
CA VAL A 193 -20.42 20.54 -17.02
C VAL A 193 -18.90 20.47 -16.74
N LEU A 194 -18.35 21.46 -16.04
CA LEU A 194 -16.92 21.47 -15.68
C LEU A 194 -16.59 20.34 -14.68
N LEU A 195 -17.41 20.17 -13.64
CA LEU A 195 -17.24 19.10 -12.64
C LEU A 195 -17.39 17.71 -13.26
N ASP A 196 -18.43 17.50 -14.08
CA ASP A 196 -18.65 16.24 -14.79
C ASP A 196 -17.49 15.92 -15.76
N SER A 197 -16.93 16.94 -16.41
CA SER A 197 -15.75 16.80 -17.26
C SER A 197 -14.50 16.40 -16.46
N ILE A 198 -14.30 16.99 -15.27
CA ILE A 198 -13.22 16.61 -14.33
C ILE A 198 -13.42 15.17 -13.84
N ALA A 199 -14.65 14.77 -13.56
CA ALA A 199 -15.00 13.41 -13.15
C ALA A 199 -14.80 12.38 -14.28
N GLY A 200 -14.76 12.82 -15.56
CA GLY A 200 -14.62 11.96 -16.73
C GLY A 200 -15.95 11.41 -17.24
N VAL A 201 -17.06 12.08 -16.94
CA VAL A 201 -18.39 11.75 -17.48
C VAL A 201 -18.39 11.93 -18.99
N SER A 202 -19.06 11.04 -19.71
CA SER A 202 -19.12 11.12 -21.17
C SER A 202 -19.84 12.40 -21.67
N PRO A 203 -19.40 13.00 -22.78
CA PRO A 203 -20.06 14.18 -23.33
C PRO A 203 -21.57 13.99 -23.59
N ALA A 204 -21.98 12.78 -23.98
CA ALA A 204 -23.39 12.44 -24.20
C ALA A 204 -24.19 12.47 -22.88
N THR A 205 -23.63 11.93 -21.82
CA THR A 205 -24.22 11.94 -20.47
C THR A 205 -24.29 13.36 -19.90
N ILE A 206 -23.22 14.15 -20.07
CA ILE A 206 -23.19 15.59 -19.70
C ILE A 206 -24.33 16.36 -20.41
N MET A 207 -24.50 16.16 -21.72
CA MET A 207 -25.59 16.79 -22.49
C MET A 207 -26.95 16.35 -21.95
N THR A 208 -27.12 15.09 -21.60
CA THR A 208 -28.38 14.56 -21.03
C THR A 208 -28.72 15.20 -19.70
N ASP A 209 -27.73 15.30 -18.75
CA ASP A 209 -27.94 16.01 -17.49
C ASP A 209 -28.25 17.51 -17.71
N TYR A 210 -27.54 18.16 -18.60
CA TYR A 210 -27.80 19.57 -18.93
C TYR A 210 -29.24 19.78 -19.38
N LEU A 211 -29.73 18.94 -20.31
CA LEU A 211 -31.10 19.02 -20.87
C LEU A 211 -32.18 18.59 -19.87
N ALA A 212 -31.84 17.80 -18.84
CA ALA A 212 -32.77 17.45 -17.77
C ALA A 212 -33.31 18.70 -17.05
N SER A 213 -32.59 19.83 -17.09
CA SER A 213 -33.08 21.11 -16.58
C SER A 213 -34.45 21.53 -17.15
N ASN A 214 -34.76 21.18 -18.40
CA ASN A 214 -36.07 21.45 -18.98
C ASN A 214 -37.19 20.65 -18.30
N THR A 215 -36.91 19.44 -17.85
CA THR A 215 -37.86 18.61 -17.11
C THR A 215 -38.07 19.14 -15.69
N TYR A 216 -37.00 19.47 -14.98
CA TYR A 216 -37.07 20.02 -13.62
C TYR A 216 -37.75 21.40 -13.60
N LEU A 217 -37.55 22.20 -14.64
CA LEU A 217 -38.11 23.55 -14.77
C LEU A 217 -39.42 23.60 -15.56
N ALA A 218 -40.03 22.47 -15.91
CA ALA A 218 -41.24 22.46 -16.79
C ALA A 218 -42.38 23.35 -16.26
N LYS A 219 -42.62 23.32 -14.93
CA LYS A 219 -43.66 24.15 -14.30
C LYS A 219 -43.31 25.65 -14.30
N PRO A 220 -42.14 26.12 -13.88
CA PRO A 220 -41.70 27.50 -14.06
C PRO A 220 -41.76 27.98 -15.51
N ILE A 221 -41.24 27.18 -16.46
CA ILE A 221 -41.23 27.52 -17.89
C ILE A 221 -42.66 27.73 -18.40
N SER A 222 -43.60 26.83 -18.10
CA SER A 222 -44.99 26.96 -18.52
C SER A 222 -45.69 28.18 -17.92
N SER A 223 -45.40 28.51 -16.65
CA SER A 223 -45.96 29.68 -15.98
C SER A 223 -45.43 30.99 -16.57
N GLN A 224 -44.14 31.07 -16.87
CA GLN A 224 -43.53 32.25 -17.52
C GLN A 224 -44.03 32.42 -18.95
N ALA A 225 -44.16 31.30 -19.70
CA ALA A 225 -44.74 31.30 -21.04
C ALA A 225 -46.18 31.85 -21.05
N ALA A 226 -47.04 31.37 -20.14
CA ALA A 226 -48.40 31.84 -19.99
C ALA A 226 -48.47 33.35 -19.68
N GLY A 227 -47.60 33.84 -18.77
CA GLY A 227 -47.50 35.27 -18.46
C GLY A 227 -47.12 36.14 -19.66
N ILE A 228 -46.17 35.71 -20.49
CA ILE A 228 -45.77 36.43 -21.70
C ILE A 228 -46.91 36.40 -22.76
N LEU A 229 -47.53 35.25 -22.98
CA LEU A 229 -48.61 35.11 -23.96
C LEU A 229 -49.85 35.94 -23.59
N ALA A 230 -50.08 36.16 -22.31
CA ALA A 230 -51.17 37.03 -21.84
C ALA A 230 -50.98 38.49 -22.26
N VAL A 231 -49.74 39.00 -22.34
CA VAL A 231 -49.41 40.37 -22.71
C VAL A 231 -48.94 40.50 -24.18
N SER A 232 -48.49 39.42 -24.79
CA SER A 232 -47.92 39.35 -26.12
C SER A 232 -48.38 38.09 -26.89
N PRO A 233 -49.65 37.96 -27.27
CA PRO A 233 -50.19 36.74 -27.94
C PRO A 233 -49.48 36.37 -29.24
N GLY A 234 -48.89 37.34 -29.92
CA GLY A 234 -48.16 37.16 -31.19
C GLY A 234 -46.87 36.30 -31.06
N LEU A 235 -46.44 36.03 -29.85
CA LEU A 235 -45.25 35.17 -29.56
C LEU A 235 -45.60 33.70 -29.40
N SER A 236 -46.86 33.29 -29.65
CA SER A 236 -47.32 31.89 -29.48
C SER A 236 -46.61 30.86 -30.34
N GLY A 237 -45.93 31.29 -31.41
CA GLY A 237 -45.10 30.41 -32.26
C GLY A 237 -43.68 30.16 -31.76
N LEU A 238 -43.27 30.77 -30.64
CA LEU A 238 -41.93 30.58 -30.08
C LEU A 238 -41.84 29.31 -29.22
N ASN A 239 -40.67 28.67 -29.24
CA ASN A 239 -40.35 27.55 -28.33
C ASN A 239 -39.89 28.11 -26.98
N PHE A 240 -40.77 28.14 -26.00
CA PHE A 240 -40.48 28.67 -24.66
C PHE A 240 -39.47 27.84 -23.87
N ASN A 241 -39.24 26.55 -24.20
CA ASN A 241 -38.15 25.78 -23.63
C ASN A 241 -36.77 26.32 -24.05
N GLN A 242 -36.65 26.92 -25.22
CA GLN A 242 -35.42 27.58 -25.67
C GLN A 242 -35.24 28.97 -25.06
N ILE A 243 -36.33 29.63 -24.62
CA ILE A 243 -36.30 30.95 -23.99
C ILE A 243 -36.02 30.82 -22.47
N PHE A 244 -36.80 30.02 -21.76
CA PHE A 244 -36.80 29.90 -20.32
C PHE A 244 -36.16 28.61 -19.82
N GLY A 245 -35.96 27.62 -20.67
CA GLY A 245 -35.21 26.41 -20.44
C GLY A 245 -33.80 26.48 -21.06
N VAL A 246 -33.33 25.33 -21.54
CA VAL A 246 -32.03 25.17 -22.20
C VAL A 246 -32.19 24.48 -23.56
N ASP A 247 -31.26 24.75 -24.48
CA ASP A 247 -31.18 24.13 -25.81
C ASP A 247 -29.80 23.49 -25.99
N PRO A 248 -29.67 22.31 -26.63
CA PRO A 248 -28.39 21.64 -26.83
C PRO A 248 -27.36 22.51 -27.56
N SER A 249 -27.84 23.44 -28.46
CA SER A 249 -26.96 24.34 -29.19
C SER A 249 -26.25 25.37 -28.28
N TYR A 250 -26.78 25.68 -27.09
CA TYR A 250 -26.16 26.60 -26.14
C TYR A 250 -24.91 25.98 -25.56
N LEU A 251 -25.03 24.79 -24.98
CA LEU A 251 -23.89 24.06 -24.43
C LEU A 251 -22.87 23.74 -25.53
N GLN A 252 -23.34 23.31 -26.71
CA GLN A 252 -22.44 23.00 -27.83
C GLN A 252 -21.65 24.24 -28.28
N ALA A 253 -22.23 25.43 -28.23
CA ALA A 253 -21.52 26.68 -28.56
C ALA A 253 -20.40 26.98 -27.59
N ALA A 254 -20.59 26.74 -26.26
CA ALA A 254 -19.53 26.87 -25.26
C ALA A 254 -18.44 25.82 -25.48
N LEU A 255 -18.79 24.54 -25.69
CA LEU A 255 -17.82 23.47 -25.91
C LEU A 255 -16.97 23.70 -27.18
N ASN A 256 -17.61 24.18 -28.26
CA ASN A 256 -16.88 24.58 -29.48
C ASN A 256 -15.93 25.75 -29.21
N GLN A 257 -16.32 26.70 -28.37
CA GLN A 257 -15.48 27.83 -27.98
C GLN A 257 -14.31 27.39 -27.12
N VAL A 258 -14.50 26.43 -26.19
CA VAL A 258 -13.40 25.79 -25.40
C VAL A 258 -12.37 25.19 -26.34
N ASN A 259 -12.82 24.40 -27.32
CA ASN A 259 -11.92 23.77 -28.29
C ASN A 259 -11.18 24.82 -29.15
N ALA A 260 -11.88 25.87 -29.59
CA ALA A 260 -11.27 26.91 -30.39
C ALA A 260 -10.24 27.76 -29.62
N SER A 261 -10.49 28.06 -28.33
CA SER A 261 -9.63 28.96 -27.55
C SER A 261 -8.53 28.23 -26.77
N TYR A 262 -8.75 26.98 -26.37
CA TYR A 262 -7.87 26.22 -25.42
C TYR A 262 -7.50 24.81 -25.91
N GLY A 263 -7.99 24.38 -27.06
CA GLY A 263 -7.72 23.08 -27.66
C GLY A 263 -8.42 21.89 -26.98
N SER A 264 -8.76 22.00 -25.69
CA SER A 264 -9.44 20.96 -24.92
C SER A 264 -10.09 21.50 -23.66
N MET A 265 -10.97 20.72 -23.04
CA MET A 265 -11.53 21.03 -21.71
C MET A 265 -10.42 21.11 -20.66
N TYR A 266 -9.42 20.23 -20.67
CA TYR A 266 -8.27 20.30 -19.76
C TYR A 266 -7.48 21.62 -19.94
N GLY A 267 -7.24 22.05 -21.18
CA GLY A 267 -6.62 23.35 -21.46
C GLY A 267 -7.46 24.52 -20.93
N TYR A 268 -8.79 24.45 -21.05
CA TYR A 268 -9.68 25.46 -20.47
C TYR A 268 -9.63 25.46 -18.94
N LEU A 269 -9.70 24.30 -18.28
CA LEU A 269 -9.61 24.20 -16.81
C LEU A 269 -8.30 24.80 -16.28
N THR A 270 -7.17 24.51 -16.93
CA THR A 270 -5.84 24.94 -16.46
C THR A 270 -5.48 26.37 -16.91
N GLN A 271 -5.58 26.68 -18.20
CA GLN A 271 -5.16 27.98 -18.76
C GLN A 271 -6.30 29.02 -18.71
N GLY A 272 -7.53 28.58 -18.89
CA GLY A 272 -8.71 29.46 -18.91
C GLY A 272 -9.19 29.81 -17.50
N LEU A 273 -9.31 28.84 -16.63
CA LEU A 273 -9.83 28.98 -15.26
C LEU A 273 -8.75 29.05 -14.19
N GLY A 274 -7.48 28.69 -14.51
CA GLY A 274 -6.34 28.76 -13.61
C GLY A 274 -6.25 27.63 -12.57
N LEU A 275 -6.94 26.51 -12.78
CA LEU A 275 -6.83 25.36 -11.87
C LEU A 275 -5.46 24.70 -11.99
N THR A 276 -4.91 24.29 -10.86
CA THR A 276 -3.74 23.40 -10.82
C THR A 276 -4.15 21.94 -11.08
N GLN A 277 -3.18 21.11 -11.45
CA GLN A 277 -3.42 19.67 -11.56
C GLN A 277 -3.90 19.07 -10.22
N ALA A 278 -3.41 19.59 -9.09
CA ALA A 278 -3.82 19.16 -7.76
C ALA A 278 -5.31 19.47 -7.51
N ASP A 279 -5.81 20.66 -7.90
CA ASP A 279 -7.22 21.02 -7.77
C ASP A 279 -8.12 20.06 -8.57
N ILE A 280 -7.72 19.75 -9.81
CA ILE A 280 -8.44 18.81 -10.67
C ILE A 280 -8.48 17.41 -10.03
N TYR A 281 -7.35 16.94 -9.48
CA TYR A 281 -7.26 15.64 -8.84
C TYR A 281 -8.03 15.55 -7.52
N VAL A 282 -8.06 16.64 -6.73
CA VAL A 282 -8.87 16.71 -5.52
C VAL A 282 -10.35 16.65 -5.84
N LEU A 283 -10.82 17.48 -6.78
CA LEU A 283 -12.22 17.47 -7.24
C LEU A 283 -12.62 16.09 -7.78
N ARG A 284 -11.78 15.48 -8.63
CA ARG A 284 -12.05 14.16 -9.17
C ARG A 284 -12.14 13.09 -8.08
N ALA A 285 -11.23 13.08 -7.12
CA ALA A 285 -11.22 12.11 -6.02
C ALA A 285 -12.41 12.29 -5.06
N LYS A 286 -12.90 13.51 -4.86
CA LYS A 286 -14.14 13.75 -4.12
C LYS A 286 -15.34 13.12 -4.82
N MET A 287 -15.44 13.31 -6.14
CA MET A 287 -16.59 12.88 -6.94
C MET A 287 -16.55 11.43 -7.40
N VAL A 288 -15.35 10.82 -7.52
CA VAL A 288 -15.19 9.52 -8.19
C VAL A 288 -14.52 8.50 -7.28
N TYR A 289 -15.07 7.30 -7.26
CA TYR A 289 -14.49 6.10 -6.65
C TYR A 289 -14.17 5.08 -7.75
N TYR A 290 -13.00 4.47 -7.68
CA TYR A 290 -12.57 3.42 -8.60
C TYR A 290 -12.69 2.05 -7.92
N PRO A 291 -13.68 1.19 -8.30
CA PRO A 291 -13.83 -0.15 -7.73
C PRO A 291 -12.62 -1.05 -7.94
N VAL A 292 -11.92 -0.84 -9.05
CA VAL A 292 -10.71 -1.56 -9.43
C VAL A 292 -9.66 -0.56 -9.91
N LEU A 293 -8.47 -0.61 -9.33
CA LEU A 293 -7.34 0.22 -9.76
C LEU A 293 -6.62 -0.40 -10.99
N PRO A 294 -5.81 0.40 -11.71
CA PRO A 294 -5.06 -0.07 -12.88
C PRO A 294 -4.24 -1.34 -12.58
N GLY A 295 -4.53 -2.41 -13.34
CA GLY A 295 -3.83 -3.68 -13.20
C GLY A 295 -4.10 -4.48 -11.92
N GLN A 296 -4.94 -3.99 -11.02
CA GLN A 296 -5.16 -4.59 -9.69
C GLN A 296 -5.51 -6.08 -9.74
N THR A 297 -6.33 -6.51 -10.68
CA THR A 297 -6.78 -7.91 -10.80
C THR A 297 -5.69 -8.88 -11.26
N ALA A 298 -4.58 -8.36 -11.79
CA ALA A 298 -3.45 -9.16 -12.21
C ALA A 298 -2.41 -9.39 -11.09
N PHE A 299 -2.52 -8.66 -9.97
CA PHE A 299 -1.59 -8.80 -8.85
C PHE A 299 -2.06 -9.89 -7.88
N ALA A 300 -1.11 -10.67 -7.39
CA ALA A 300 -1.32 -11.71 -6.39
C ALA A 300 -0.43 -11.48 -5.17
N GLY A 301 -0.61 -12.26 -4.10
CA GLY A 301 0.23 -12.24 -2.90
C GLY A 301 0.43 -10.85 -2.32
N ASN A 302 1.67 -10.50 -1.99
CA ASN A 302 2.03 -9.21 -1.39
C ASN A 302 1.64 -8.01 -2.27
N ALA A 303 1.89 -8.10 -3.58
CA ALA A 303 1.52 -7.04 -4.52
C ALA A 303 0.00 -6.88 -4.65
N GLY A 304 -0.76 -7.99 -4.61
CA GLY A 304 -2.23 -7.98 -4.61
C GLY A 304 -2.79 -7.34 -3.34
N ALA A 305 -2.23 -7.69 -2.17
CA ALA A 305 -2.58 -7.08 -0.89
C ALA A 305 -2.28 -5.57 -0.89
N GLY A 306 -1.13 -5.15 -1.43
CA GLY A 306 -0.78 -3.73 -1.57
C GLY A 306 -1.70 -2.97 -2.51
N ALA A 307 -2.08 -3.55 -3.65
CA ALA A 307 -3.05 -2.93 -4.57
C ALA A 307 -4.44 -2.80 -3.92
N GLY A 308 -4.86 -3.82 -3.14
CA GLY A 308 -6.09 -3.77 -2.34
C GLY A 308 -6.06 -2.66 -1.28
N LEU A 309 -4.93 -2.49 -0.60
CA LEU A 309 -4.72 -1.41 0.36
C LEU A 309 -4.82 -0.03 -0.32
N LEU A 310 -4.11 0.17 -1.45
CA LEU A 310 -4.19 1.42 -2.22
C LEU A 310 -5.63 1.72 -2.66
N ASN A 311 -6.38 0.69 -3.05
CA ASN A 311 -7.81 0.86 -3.38
C ASN A 311 -8.63 1.28 -2.15
N ALA A 312 -8.47 0.61 -1.02
CA ALA A 312 -9.23 0.89 0.20
C ALA A 312 -8.98 2.32 0.75
N LEU A 313 -7.76 2.85 0.55
CA LEU A 313 -7.39 4.21 0.95
C LEU A 313 -8.18 5.31 0.23
N GLN A 314 -8.90 5.02 -0.86
CA GLN A 314 -9.85 5.95 -1.48
C GLN A 314 -10.97 6.40 -0.52
N ASN A 315 -11.21 5.67 0.56
CA ASN A 315 -12.19 6.00 1.60
C ASN A 315 -11.52 6.51 2.89
N SER A 316 -10.23 6.82 2.85
CA SER A 316 -9.48 7.40 3.96
C SER A 316 -9.40 8.94 3.84
N PRO A 317 -8.97 9.65 4.90
CA PRO A 317 -8.72 11.09 4.83
C PRO A 317 -7.65 11.54 3.82
N LEU A 318 -6.93 10.60 3.21
CA LEU A 318 -5.94 10.92 2.17
C LEU A 318 -6.59 11.25 0.82
N SER A 319 -7.74 10.66 0.52
CA SER A 319 -8.45 10.86 -0.75
C SER A 319 -9.28 12.13 -0.72
N GLY A 320 -9.39 12.82 -1.87
CA GLY A 320 -10.15 14.06 -1.98
C GLY A 320 -9.55 15.25 -1.24
N ASN A 321 -8.27 15.17 -0.87
CA ASN A 321 -7.49 16.21 -0.22
C ASN A 321 -6.15 16.43 -0.95
N TYR A 322 -5.43 17.52 -0.62
CA TYR A 322 -4.13 17.85 -1.21
C TYR A 322 -3.01 16.99 -0.60
N THR A 323 -3.05 15.68 -0.83
CA THR A 323 -2.12 14.69 -0.30
C THR A 323 -1.28 14.08 -1.42
N ALA A 324 -0.10 13.60 -1.09
CA ALA A 324 0.75 12.87 -2.05
C ALA A 324 0.05 11.59 -2.54
N TYR A 325 -0.66 10.89 -1.66
CA TYR A 325 -1.45 9.72 -2.02
C TYR A 325 -2.53 10.06 -3.06
N ASN A 326 -3.33 11.13 -2.83
CA ASN A 326 -4.38 11.51 -3.77
C ASN A 326 -3.80 11.84 -5.15
N TYR A 327 -2.71 12.63 -5.18
CA TYR A 327 -2.03 12.96 -6.43
C TYR A 327 -1.52 11.71 -7.15
N TYR A 328 -0.85 10.83 -6.42
CA TYR A 328 -0.36 9.55 -6.94
C TYR A 328 -1.50 8.70 -7.53
N LEU A 329 -2.59 8.50 -6.76
CA LEU A 329 -3.68 7.64 -7.19
C LEU A 329 -4.34 8.15 -8.48
N GLN A 330 -4.66 9.45 -8.53
CA GLN A 330 -5.29 10.05 -9.71
C GLN A 330 -4.37 10.01 -10.93
N SER A 331 -3.07 10.26 -10.74
CA SER A 331 -2.05 10.10 -11.78
C SER A 331 -1.94 8.65 -12.27
N SER A 332 -2.04 7.68 -11.35
CA SER A 332 -2.01 6.24 -11.68
C SER A 332 -3.20 5.83 -12.54
N VAL A 333 -4.38 6.40 -12.29
CA VAL A 333 -5.57 6.19 -13.13
C VAL A 333 -5.33 6.76 -14.53
N ASP A 334 -4.81 7.99 -14.63
CA ASP A 334 -4.54 8.64 -15.92
C ASP A 334 -3.49 7.90 -16.76
N THR A 335 -2.47 7.33 -16.10
CA THR A 335 -1.39 6.58 -16.77
C THR A 335 -1.69 5.10 -16.97
N GLY A 336 -2.74 4.58 -16.36
CA GLY A 336 -3.14 3.17 -16.45
C GLY A 336 -2.22 2.20 -15.70
N THR A 337 -1.42 2.67 -14.71
CA THR A 337 -0.48 1.83 -13.96
C THR A 337 -0.25 2.30 -12.53
N LEU A 338 -0.09 1.37 -11.60
CA LEU A 338 0.30 1.66 -10.21
C LEU A 338 1.83 1.87 -10.03
N GLY A 339 2.63 1.74 -11.10
CA GLY A 339 4.05 2.09 -11.10
C GLY A 339 4.94 1.32 -10.12
N GLY A 340 4.50 0.14 -9.62
CA GLY A 340 5.26 -0.69 -8.67
C GLY A 340 4.94 -0.40 -7.18
N VAL A 341 4.24 0.68 -6.87
CA VAL A 341 3.90 1.08 -5.48
C VAL A 341 3.11 -0.02 -4.74
N GLN A 342 2.28 -0.77 -5.46
CA GLN A 342 1.53 -1.90 -4.89
C GLN A 342 2.44 -2.98 -4.26
N GLY A 343 3.67 -3.15 -4.76
CA GLY A 343 4.65 -4.06 -4.16
C GLY A 343 5.36 -3.48 -2.94
N GLN A 344 5.34 -2.17 -2.77
CA GLN A 344 6.11 -1.44 -1.76
C GLN A 344 5.27 -1.03 -0.55
N VAL A 345 4.00 -0.67 -0.76
CA VAL A 345 3.14 -0.07 0.26
C VAL A 345 2.88 -1.01 1.44
N GLY A 346 2.85 -2.31 1.24
CA GLY A 346 2.57 -3.30 2.26
C GLY A 346 3.71 -3.58 3.24
N GLY A 347 4.96 -3.19 2.92
CA GLY A 347 6.11 -3.37 3.81
C GLY A 347 6.63 -4.80 3.90
N GLN A 348 6.74 -5.52 2.78
CA GLN A 348 7.29 -6.90 2.74
C GLN A 348 8.65 -7.01 3.44
N VAL A 349 9.49 -5.98 3.37
CA VAL A 349 10.83 -6.00 4.00
C VAL A 349 10.80 -6.30 5.50
N HIS A 350 9.70 -6.01 6.21
CA HIS A 350 9.54 -6.37 7.62
C HIS A 350 9.38 -7.88 7.81
N ALA A 351 8.64 -8.55 6.92
CA ALA A 351 8.51 -10.01 6.94
C ALA A 351 9.84 -10.69 6.57
N ASP A 352 10.59 -10.16 5.60
CA ASP A 352 11.90 -10.68 5.20
C ASP A 352 12.93 -10.50 6.33
N ALA A 353 12.92 -9.37 7.02
CA ALA A 353 13.80 -9.11 8.16
C ALA A 353 13.49 -10.01 9.38
N ALA A 354 12.23 -10.26 9.69
CA ALA A 354 11.82 -11.21 10.71
C ALA A 354 12.24 -12.65 10.33
N SER A 355 12.11 -13.03 9.05
CA SER A 355 12.62 -14.31 8.53
C SER A 355 14.15 -14.42 8.62
N TYR A 356 14.89 -13.32 8.38
CA TYR A 356 16.34 -13.29 8.59
C TYR A 356 16.68 -13.54 10.06
N LEU A 357 16.04 -12.82 10.99
CA LEU A 357 16.26 -12.95 12.44
C LEU A 357 15.97 -14.36 12.93
N LEU A 358 14.90 -14.99 12.45
CA LEU A 358 14.52 -16.37 12.80
C LEU A 358 15.61 -17.40 12.42
N ARG A 359 16.43 -17.13 11.40
CA ARG A 359 17.49 -18.03 10.91
C ARG A 359 18.89 -17.65 11.42
N GLN A 360 19.07 -16.43 11.94
CA GLN A 360 20.37 -15.90 12.37
C GLN A 360 21.06 -16.74 13.45
N PRO A 361 20.39 -17.17 14.55
CA PRO A 361 21.04 -17.94 15.61
C PRO A 361 21.65 -19.25 15.09
N GLN A 362 20.94 -19.97 14.23
CA GLN A 362 21.42 -21.21 13.64
C GLN A 362 22.61 -20.97 12.69
N ARG A 363 22.56 -19.94 11.86
CA ARG A 363 23.67 -19.58 10.95
C ARG A 363 24.96 -19.27 11.71
N ILE A 364 24.86 -18.52 12.80
CA ILE A 364 26.00 -18.21 13.66
C ILE A 364 26.52 -19.48 14.36
N ASP A 365 25.61 -20.31 14.87
CA ASP A 365 25.96 -21.56 15.52
C ASP A 365 26.70 -22.52 14.59
N GLU A 366 26.19 -22.73 13.37
CA GLU A 366 26.82 -23.60 12.37
C GLU A 366 28.20 -23.09 11.93
N ALA A 367 28.38 -21.77 11.84
CA ALA A 367 29.66 -21.18 11.54
C ALA A 367 30.68 -21.41 12.65
N LEU A 368 30.28 -21.42 13.92
CA LEU A 368 31.16 -21.57 15.06
C LEU A 368 31.36 -23.02 15.51
N ALA A 369 30.50 -23.95 15.14
CA ALA A 369 30.54 -25.35 15.53
C ALA A 369 31.92 -26.03 15.37
N PRO A 370 32.65 -25.82 14.25
CA PRO A 370 33.96 -26.45 14.04
C PRO A 370 35.08 -26.02 15.01
N TYR A 371 34.86 -24.95 15.78
CA TYR A 371 35.86 -24.44 16.73
C TYR A 371 35.56 -24.78 18.19
N THR A 372 34.36 -25.26 18.44
CA THR A 372 33.80 -25.30 19.79
C THR A 372 33.57 -26.71 20.31
N ASP A 373 33.90 -27.77 19.54
CA ASP A 373 33.72 -29.16 19.94
C ASP A 373 34.83 -29.70 20.89
N GLY A 374 36.00 -29.03 20.95
CA GLY A 374 37.09 -29.35 21.86
C GLY A 374 37.92 -30.58 21.49
N ARG A 375 37.73 -31.18 20.31
CA ARG A 375 38.50 -32.38 19.86
C ARG A 375 39.95 -32.08 19.52
N ASP A 376 40.28 -30.83 19.26
CA ASP A 376 41.64 -30.36 19.00
C ASP A 376 42.45 -30.02 20.26
N LEU A 377 41.88 -30.23 21.45
CA LEU A 377 42.51 -30.00 22.76
C LEU A 377 42.86 -31.31 23.46
N GLY A 378 43.90 -31.28 24.25
CA GLY A 378 44.19 -32.36 25.23
C GLY A 378 43.25 -32.28 26.42
N SER A 379 43.13 -33.39 27.16
CA SER A 379 42.37 -33.46 28.42
C SER A 379 42.85 -32.40 29.42
N GLY A 380 41.94 -31.63 29.98
CA GLY A 380 42.21 -30.52 30.90
C GLY A 380 42.68 -29.23 30.27
N GLN A 381 42.84 -29.15 28.93
CA GLN A 381 43.26 -27.95 28.22
C GLN A 381 42.08 -27.05 27.84
N ALA A 382 42.40 -25.78 27.66
CA ALA A 382 41.47 -24.79 27.15
C ALA A 382 42.04 -24.01 25.95
N LYS A 383 41.19 -23.39 25.16
CA LYS A 383 41.57 -22.41 24.14
C LYS A 383 40.68 -21.19 24.19
N ALA A 384 41.28 -20.02 24.01
CA ALA A 384 40.57 -18.81 23.71
C ALA A 384 40.55 -18.64 22.18
N TRP A 385 39.42 -18.16 21.63
CA TRP A 385 39.25 -17.99 20.19
C TRP A 385 38.50 -16.70 19.84
N LEU A 386 38.81 -16.17 18.65
CA LEU A 386 38.08 -15.06 18.01
C LEU A 386 37.75 -15.47 16.58
N ALA A 387 36.48 -15.40 16.21
CA ALA A 387 35.99 -15.74 14.88
C ALA A 387 35.29 -14.52 14.23
N GLY A 388 35.71 -14.17 13.02
CA GLY A 388 34.98 -13.27 12.13
C GLY A 388 34.07 -14.10 11.21
N LEU A 389 32.82 -13.65 11.03
CA LEU A 389 31.77 -14.30 10.28
C LEU A 389 31.26 -13.35 9.21
N GLY A 390 30.89 -13.87 8.04
CA GLY A 390 30.22 -13.08 6.99
C GLY A 390 29.42 -13.96 6.07
N GLY A 391 28.37 -13.40 5.48
CA GLY A 391 27.55 -14.14 4.54
C GLY A 391 26.54 -13.29 3.80
N SER A 392 25.99 -13.89 2.77
CA SER A 392 24.89 -13.33 1.97
C SER A 392 23.90 -14.42 1.63
N ASN A 393 22.64 -14.03 1.42
CA ASN A 393 21.61 -14.92 0.93
C ASN A 393 20.73 -14.18 -0.07
N TRP A 394 20.44 -14.81 -1.19
CA TRP A 394 19.54 -14.31 -2.24
C TRP A 394 18.34 -15.24 -2.32
N THR A 395 17.15 -14.67 -2.32
CA THR A 395 15.90 -15.41 -2.47
C THR A 395 15.10 -14.82 -3.61
N ASP A 396 14.70 -15.65 -4.56
CA ASP A 396 13.89 -15.23 -5.70
C ASP A 396 12.48 -14.83 -5.27
N GLY A 397 11.93 -13.79 -5.96
CA GLY A 397 10.55 -13.39 -5.77
C GLY A 397 9.59 -14.38 -6.42
N ARG A 398 8.41 -14.58 -5.80
CA ARG A 398 7.35 -15.45 -6.32
C ARG A 398 6.00 -15.18 -5.67
N ASP A 399 4.93 -15.59 -6.33
CA ASP A 399 3.56 -15.53 -5.82
C ASP A 399 3.18 -14.12 -5.32
N GLY A 400 3.70 -13.08 -6.01
CA GLY A 400 3.49 -11.68 -5.67
C GLY A 400 4.40 -11.12 -4.58
N ALA A 401 5.30 -11.91 -3.99
CA ALA A 401 6.40 -11.42 -3.17
C ALA A 401 7.59 -11.02 -4.05
N ALA A 402 8.22 -9.89 -3.74
CA ALA A 402 9.45 -9.46 -4.39
C ALA A 402 10.64 -10.30 -3.91
N SER A 403 11.72 -10.36 -4.71
CA SER A 403 12.99 -10.97 -4.29
C SER A 403 13.56 -10.28 -3.05
N SER A 404 14.33 -11.05 -2.26
CA SER A 404 15.01 -10.58 -1.06
C SER A 404 16.49 -10.86 -1.12
N THR A 405 17.28 -9.91 -0.61
CA THR A 405 18.74 -10.03 -0.48
C THR A 405 19.12 -9.75 0.96
N GLU A 406 19.97 -10.62 1.55
CA GLU A 406 20.44 -10.53 2.92
C GLU A 406 21.96 -10.50 2.94
N TYR A 407 22.53 -9.67 3.80
CA TYR A 407 23.95 -9.65 4.12
C TYR A 407 24.14 -9.73 5.64
N SER A 408 25.23 -10.34 6.07
CA SER A 408 25.64 -10.36 7.48
C SER A 408 27.14 -10.29 7.62
N ALA A 409 27.60 -9.62 8.66
CA ALA A 409 29.00 -9.60 9.09
C ALA A 409 29.07 -9.47 10.60
N GLY A 410 29.95 -10.22 11.24
CA GLY A 410 30.05 -10.21 12.69
C GLY A 410 31.33 -10.81 13.22
N SER A 411 31.48 -10.74 14.52
CA SER A 411 32.59 -11.40 15.25
C SER A 411 32.09 -11.96 16.57
N VAL A 412 32.67 -13.11 16.95
CA VAL A 412 32.41 -13.77 18.24
C VAL A 412 33.74 -14.14 18.87
N ALA A 413 33.93 -13.75 20.11
CA ALA A 413 35.05 -14.17 20.95
C ALA A 413 34.56 -15.16 22.01
N GLY A 414 35.38 -16.16 22.33
CA GLY A 414 34.98 -17.16 23.31
C GLY A 414 36.09 -18.06 23.77
N ALA A 415 35.70 -19.03 24.56
CA ALA A 415 36.59 -20.07 25.06
C ALA A 415 35.95 -21.45 24.90
N THR A 416 36.81 -22.46 24.72
CA THR A 416 36.42 -23.87 24.73
C THR A 416 37.34 -24.60 25.71
N TRP A 417 36.75 -25.46 26.55
CA TRP A 417 37.43 -26.27 27.54
C TRP A 417 37.20 -27.74 27.22
N ARG A 418 38.26 -28.53 27.13
CA ARG A 418 38.18 -29.99 27.19
C ARG A 418 38.35 -30.40 28.66
N ILE A 419 37.25 -30.68 29.32
CA ILE A 419 37.17 -30.96 30.75
C ILE A 419 37.91 -32.26 31.06
N ASN A 420 37.70 -33.27 30.23
CA ASN A 420 38.35 -34.58 30.28
C ASN A 420 38.27 -35.25 28.89
N ASP A 421 38.64 -36.52 28.79
CA ASP A 421 38.62 -37.25 27.51
C ASP A 421 37.24 -37.40 26.89
N GLN A 422 36.18 -37.29 27.68
CA GLN A 422 34.78 -37.47 27.24
C GLN A 422 33.99 -36.17 27.13
N ALA A 423 34.39 -35.08 27.78
CA ALA A 423 33.56 -33.89 27.90
C ALA A 423 34.28 -32.62 27.50
N SER A 424 33.57 -31.76 26.76
CA SER A 424 33.96 -30.38 26.48
C SER A 424 32.80 -29.42 26.69
N ALA A 425 33.14 -28.16 27.00
CA ALA A 425 32.20 -27.04 27.08
C ALA A 425 32.76 -25.81 26.36
N ASN A 426 31.88 -24.94 25.91
CA ASN A 426 32.26 -23.69 25.27
C ASN A 426 31.29 -22.56 25.63
N ALA A 427 31.80 -21.33 25.59
CA ALA A 427 30.99 -20.11 25.71
C ALA A 427 31.59 -18.99 24.86
N GLY A 428 30.74 -18.08 24.38
CA GLY A 428 31.19 -16.95 23.59
C GLY A 428 30.21 -15.80 23.62
N LEU A 429 30.73 -14.59 23.36
CA LEU A 429 30.01 -13.34 23.23
C LEU A 429 30.38 -12.68 21.89
N GLY A 430 29.45 -12.01 21.26
CA GLY A 430 29.71 -11.42 19.96
C GLY A 430 28.76 -10.34 19.55
N TYR A 431 29.04 -9.87 18.35
CA TYR A 431 28.23 -8.87 17.65
C TYR A 431 28.05 -9.30 16.19
N ASN A 432 26.84 -9.15 15.68
CA ASN A 432 26.53 -9.37 14.28
C ASN A 432 25.73 -8.19 13.71
N TRP A 433 26.18 -7.68 12.59
CA TRP A 433 25.44 -6.74 11.74
C TRP A 433 24.75 -7.52 10.62
N GLY A 434 23.50 -7.19 10.34
CA GLY A 434 22.71 -7.73 9.25
C GLY A 434 22.07 -6.62 8.42
N SER A 435 21.84 -6.87 7.13
CA SER A 435 21.07 -6.02 6.24
C SER A 435 20.16 -6.86 5.36
N VAL A 436 18.91 -6.45 5.26
CA VAL A 436 17.89 -7.11 4.44
C VAL A 436 17.29 -6.08 3.50
N ALA A 437 17.18 -6.42 2.21
CA ALA A 437 16.58 -5.54 1.21
C ALA A 437 15.55 -6.30 0.36
N SER A 438 14.35 -5.74 0.22
CA SER A 438 13.29 -6.24 -0.64
C SER A 438 12.22 -5.18 -0.91
N ALA A 439 11.51 -5.27 -2.03
CA ALA A 439 10.34 -4.45 -2.34
C ALA A 439 10.55 -2.93 -2.11
N GLY A 440 11.71 -2.39 -2.49
CA GLY A 440 12.04 -0.96 -2.31
C GLY A 440 12.36 -0.56 -0.87
N GLY A 441 12.38 -1.50 0.07
CA GLY A 441 12.76 -1.30 1.47
C GLY A 441 14.10 -1.92 1.81
N SER A 442 14.70 -1.42 2.89
CA SER A 442 15.88 -1.99 3.53
C SER A 442 15.76 -1.95 5.05
N VAL A 443 16.37 -2.91 5.71
CA VAL A 443 16.45 -3.01 7.17
C VAL A 443 17.90 -3.24 7.55
N ASN A 444 18.41 -2.47 8.50
CA ASN A 444 19.67 -2.74 9.20
C ASN A 444 19.37 -3.33 10.58
N ILE A 445 20.11 -4.36 10.93
CA ILE A 445 19.92 -5.15 12.13
C ILE A 445 21.25 -5.26 12.85
N ASN A 446 21.30 -4.85 14.12
CA ASN A 446 22.47 -5.02 14.98
C ASN A 446 22.12 -5.98 16.11
N THR A 447 22.92 -7.02 16.31
CA THR A 447 22.67 -8.05 17.32
C THR A 447 23.88 -8.20 18.24
N VAL A 448 23.71 -7.97 19.54
CA VAL A 448 24.68 -8.37 20.57
C VAL A 448 24.25 -9.74 21.07
N LEU A 449 25.12 -10.73 20.98
CA LEU A 449 24.77 -12.13 21.20
C LEU A 449 25.66 -12.84 22.22
N ALA A 450 25.08 -13.85 22.85
CA ALA A 450 25.77 -14.80 23.68
C ALA A 450 25.45 -16.23 23.23
N ARG A 451 26.41 -17.13 23.39
CA ARG A 451 26.23 -18.55 23.11
C ARG A 451 26.95 -19.43 24.11
N LEU A 452 26.46 -20.65 24.24
CA LEU A 452 27.09 -21.71 25.03
C LEU A 452 26.83 -23.07 24.38
N GLY A 453 27.68 -24.04 24.69
CA GLY A 453 27.51 -25.39 24.19
C GLY A 453 28.38 -26.39 24.94
N GLY A 454 28.09 -27.67 24.72
CA GLY A 454 28.86 -28.77 25.28
C GLY A 454 28.71 -30.04 24.46
N ARG A 455 29.71 -30.91 24.55
CA ARG A 455 29.74 -32.21 23.89
C ARG A 455 30.20 -33.28 24.90
N TYR A 456 29.57 -34.43 24.83
CA TYR A 456 29.93 -35.61 25.61
C TYR A 456 30.07 -36.83 24.70
N GLY A 457 31.27 -37.41 24.64
CA GLY A 457 31.55 -38.67 23.96
C GLY A 457 31.45 -39.85 24.93
N PHE A 458 30.69 -40.87 24.59
CA PHE A 458 30.49 -42.03 25.46
C PHE A 458 31.78 -42.86 25.62
N SER A 459 32.65 -42.87 24.63
CA SER A 459 33.99 -43.48 24.70
C SER A 459 35.06 -42.40 24.88
N SER A 460 35.12 -41.45 23.94
CA SER A 460 35.99 -40.28 24.00
C SER A 460 35.40 -39.18 23.12
N LEU A 461 35.90 -37.93 23.23
CA LEU A 461 35.53 -36.86 22.28
C LEU A 461 36.02 -37.15 20.87
N ASP A 462 37.07 -37.96 20.73
CA ASP A 462 37.79 -38.18 19.48
C ASP A 462 37.27 -39.37 18.67
N SER A 463 36.51 -40.28 19.29
CA SER A 463 36.01 -41.51 18.61
C SER A 463 34.77 -42.09 19.31
N GLY A 464 33.90 -42.74 18.54
CA GLY A 464 32.68 -43.37 19.00
C GLY A 464 31.49 -42.41 19.15
N PRO A 465 30.39 -42.92 19.71
CA PRO A 465 29.15 -42.17 19.85
C PRO A 465 29.27 -40.94 20.76
N PHE A 466 28.51 -39.87 20.45
CA PHE A 466 28.47 -38.64 21.23
C PHE A 466 27.10 -38.01 21.25
N VAL A 467 26.87 -37.16 22.25
CA VAL A 467 25.77 -36.19 22.29
C VAL A 467 26.37 -34.79 22.36
N GLN A 468 25.66 -33.81 21.75
CA GLN A 468 26.07 -32.43 21.74
C GLN A 468 24.85 -31.53 21.88
N ALA A 469 24.95 -30.45 22.65
CA ALA A 469 23.92 -29.43 22.74
C ALA A 469 24.54 -28.03 22.65
N ARG A 470 23.85 -27.13 21.96
CA ARG A 470 24.28 -25.74 21.76
C ARG A 470 23.08 -24.84 21.87
N ALA A 471 23.26 -23.66 22.46
CA ALA A 471 22.22 -22.64 22.54
C ALA A 471 22.84 -21.24 22.47
N GLY A 472 22.07 -20.28 21.99
CA GLY A 472 22.49 -18.90 21.93
C GLY A 472 21.29 -17.98 21.67
N GLY A 473 21.53 -16.70 21.85
CA GLY A 473 20.54 -15.66 21.54
C GLY A 473 21.16 -14.28 21.63
N GLY A 474 20.46 -13.31 21.13
CA GLY A 474 20.94 -11.94 21.08
C GLY A 474 19.84 -10.91 21.26
N TRP A 475 20.27 -9.74 21.71
CA TRP A 475 19.47 -8.52 21.70
C TRP A 475 19.61 -7.85 20.35
N VAL A 476 18.48 -7.46 19.74
CA VAL A 476 18.35 -6.92 18.40
C VAL A 476 17.97 -5.44 18.44
N ASP A 477 18.74 -4.60 17.74
CA ASP A 477 18.37 -3.25 17.32
C ASP A 477 18.01 -3.29 15.83
N TYR A 478 16.81 -2.82 15.48
CA TYR A 478 16.20 -2.93 14.17
C TYR A 478 15.88 -1.54 13.62
N GLN A 479 16.34 -1.23 12.40
CA GLN A 479 16.14 0.06 11.74
C GLN A 479 15.71 -0.16 10.29
N SER A 480 14.51 0.31 9.94
CA SER A 480 13.92 0.17 8.61
C SER A 480 13.84 1.47 7.84
N SER A 481 13.90 1.36 6.51
CA SER A 481 13.67 2.44 5.56
C SER A 481 12.98 1.87 4.32
N ARG A 482 11.79 2.39 3.96
CA ARG A 482 11.01 1.98 2.78
C ARG A 482 10.82 3.18 1.85
N SER A 483 11.39 3.14 0.66
CA SER A 483 11.07 4.07 -0.42
C SER A 483 9.78 3.63 -1.11
N LEU A 484 8.79 4.51 -1.17
CA LEU A 484 7.49 4.22 -1.77
C LEU A 484 7.38 4.66 -3.24
N GLY A 485 8.40 5.37 -3.74
CA GLY A 485 8.40 5.89 -5.11
C GLY A 485 7.29 6.91 -5.38
N ALA A 486 7.12 7.29 -6.64
CA ALA A 486 6.01 8.12 -7.15
C ALA A 486 5.67 9.38 -6.32
N GLY A 487 6.63 9.98 -5.64
CA GLY A 487 6.42 11.16 -4.79
C GLY A 487 5.82 10.88 -3.41
N LEU A 488 5.64 9.60 -3.02
CA LEU A 488 5.04 9.21 -1.74
C LEU A 488 6.03 9.23 -0.56
N GLY A 489 7.29 9.56 -0.81
CA GLY A 489 8.32 9.70 0.21
C GLY A 489 8.93 8.39 0.68
N THR A 490 9.61 8.46 1.83
CA THR A 490 10.26 7.32 2.47
C THR A 490 9.73 7.15 3.89
N ALA A 491 9.26 5.96 4.22
CA ALA A 491 8.82 5.59 5.56
C ALA A 491 9.99 4.95 6.32
N THR A 492 10.25 5.42 7.53
CA THR A 492 11.32 4.92 8.40
C THR A 492 10.77 4.51 9.76
N GLY A 493 11.35 3.47 10.34
CA GLY A 493 10.94 2.98 11.66
C GLY A 493 12.07 2.23 12.36
N ASN A 494 11.94 2.09 13.68
CA ASN A 494 12.90 1.38 14.51
C ASN A 494 12.19 0.58 15.60
N ALA A 495 12.77 -0.55 15.96
CA ALA A 495 12.29 -1.43 17.01
C ALA A 495 13.44 -2.11 17.71
N ASN A 496 13.15 -2.70 18.87
CA ASN A 496 14.04 -3.62 19.55
C ASN A 496 13.42 -5.02 19.59
N GLY A 497 14.27 -6.02 19.70
CA GLY A 497 13.83 -7.40 19.75
C GLY A 497 14.90 -8.34 20.31
N ALA A 498 14.66 -9.62 20.12
CA ALA A 498 15.62 -10.67 20.44
C ALA A 498 15.51 -11.81 19.44
N ASP A 499 16.62 -12.47 19.18
CA ASP A 499 16.65 -13.78 18.55
C ASP A 499 17.23 -14.83 19.52
N TYR A 500 16.86 -16.08 19.34
CA TYR A 500 17.36 -17.19 20.14
C TYR A 500 17.29 -18.49 19.36
N GLY A 501 18.17 -19.41 19.69
CA GLY A 501 18.16 -20.74 19.09
C GLY A 501 18.88 -21.75 19.91
N GLY A 502 18.56 -23.00 19.64
CA GLY A 502 19.24 -24.15 20.25
C GLY A 502 19.21 -25.36 19.31
N ARG A 503 20.20 -26.20 19.44
CA ARG A 503 20.34 -27.47 18.70
C ARG A 503 20.86 -28.56 19.59
N ALA A 504 20.30 -29.76 19.47
CA ALA A 504 20.79 -30.98 20.11
C ALA A 504 21.02 -32.05 19.04
N ASP A 505 22.20 -32.68 19.09
CA ASP A 505 22.65 -33.68 18.13
C ASP A 505 23.05 -34.98 18.83
N LEU A 506 22.81 -36.11 18.14
CA LEU A 506 23.41 -37.42 18.37
C LEU A 506 24.33 -37.73 17.19
N GLY A 507 25.47 -38.28 17.42
CA GLY A 507 26.40 -38.63 16.33
C GLY A 507 27.41 -39.70 16.71
N ASP A 508 28.25 -40.01 15.74
CA ASP A 508 29.36 -40.97 15.90
C ASP A 508 30.60 -40.46 15.14
N VAL A 509 31.78 -40.70 15.72
CA VAL A 509 33.08 -40.35 15.13
C VAL A 509 33.83 -41.60 14.74
N PHE A 510 34.07 -41.78 13.45
CA PHE A 510 34.80 -42.89 12.85
C PHE A 510 36.21 -42.42 12.44
N ARG A 511 37.25 -43.04 13.00
CA ARG A 511 38.65 -42.82 12.58
C ARG A 511 39.03 -43.86 11.52
N LEU A 512 39.25 -43.43 10.31
CA LEU A 512 39.62 -44.24 9.15
C LEU A 512 40.88 -43.63 8.50
N ALA A 513 42.03 -43.73 9.20
CA ALA A 513 43.26 -43.02 8.80
C ALA A 513 43.52 -43.10 7.26
N PRO A 514 43.78 -41.97 6.56
CA PRO A 514 44.05 -40.65 7.13
C PRO A 514 42.77 -39.76 7.32
N LEU A 515 41.58 -40.33 7.29
CA LEU A 515 40.29 -39.64 7.42
C LEU A 515 39.68 -39.79 8.82
N THR A 516 39.07 -38.74 9.31
CA THR A 516 38.09 -38.76 10.40
C THR A 516 36.75 -38.33 9.88
N LEU A 517 35.72 -39.16 10.08
CA LEU A 517 34.34 -38.89 9.69
C LEU A 517 33.53 -38.68 10.97
N ALA A 518 32.76 -37.59 11.05
CA ALA A 518 31.77 -37.37 12.10
C ALA A 518 30.39 -37.20 11.47
N LEU A 519 29.53 -38.19 11.67
CA LEU A 519 28.13 -38.16 11.25
C LEU A 519 27.28 -37.75 12.45
N GLN A 520 26.37 -36.76 12.26
CA GLN A 520 25.47 -36.35 13.32
C GLN A 520 24.07 -36.03 12.75
N ALA A 521 23.07 -36.30 13.58
CA ALA A 521 21.69 -35.94 13.31
C ALA A 521 21.08 -35.26 14.54
N GLY A 522 20.28 -34.23 14.33
CA GLY A 522 19.75 -33.45 15.45
C GLY A 522 18.48 -32.69 15.15
N ILE A 523 18.01 -32.04 16.19
CA ILE A 523 16.85 -31.15 16.15
C ILE A 523 17.31 -29.74 16.51
N GLY A 524 16.93 -28.77 15.70
CA GLY A 524 17.14 -27.34 15.95
C GLY A 524 15.81 -26.63 16.21
N VAL A 525 15.81 -25.67 17.11
CA VAL A 525 14.70 -24.74 17.34
C VAL A 525 15.27 -23.32 17.35
N ASN A 526 14.65 -22.43 16.59
CA ASN A 526 15.02 -21.02 16.53
C ASN A 526 13.76 -20.18 16.75
N GLY A 527 13.92 -19.02 17.37
CA GLY A 527 12.86 -18.06 17.57
C GLY A 527 13.35 -16.62 17.42
N GLU A 528 12.42 -15.74 17.12
CA GLU A 528 12.64 -14.29 17.16
C GLU A 528 11.45 -13.60 17.80
N THR A 529 11.70 -12.47 18.42
CA THR A 529 10.69 -11.52 18.87
C THR A 529 11.10 -10.12 18.44
N LEU A 530 10.16 -9.36 17.89
CA LEU A 530 10.37 -7.96 17.50
C LEU A 530 9.22 -7.11 18.05
N GLY A 531 9.56 -5.99 18.71
CA GLY A 531 8.56 -5.04 19.20
C GLY A 531 7.81 -4.36 18.04
N GLY A 532 6.53 -4.02 18.28
CA GLY A 532 5.76 -3.21 17.33
C GLY A 532 6.27 -1.77 17.29
N PHE A 533 6.10 -1.08 16.15
CA PHE A 533 6.54 0.30 15.96
C PHE A 533 5.69 1.03 14.93
N GLN A 534 5.69 2.36 15.04
CA GLN A 534 5.11 3.26 14.06
C GLN A 534 6.20 3.80 13.13
N GLU A 535 6.05 3.61 11.82
CA GLU A 535 6.87 4.28 10.83
C GLU A 535 6.52 5.78 10.76
N SER A 536 7.41 6.59 10.19
CA SER A 536 7.25 8.03 9.97
C SER A 536 7.90 8.45 8.64
N GLY A 537 7.63 9.69 8.19
CA GLY A 537 8.26 10.27 6.98
C GLY A 537 7.49 10.07 5.68
N SER A 538 6.32 9.41 5.71
CA SER A 538 5.41 9.27 4.59
C SER A 538 3.96 9.28 5.05
N GLU A 539 3.04 9.70 4.20
CA GLU A 539 1.59 9.52 4.42
C GLU A 539 1.20 8.02 4.46
N LEU A 540 2.00 7.15 3.86
CA LEU A 540 1.80 5.71 3.84
C LEU A 540 2.73 4.97 4.84
N ALA A 541 3.09 5.63 5.93
CA ALA A 541 3.84 5.05 7.04
C ALA A 541 2.95 4.08 7.83
N LEU A 542 3.41 2.83 7.97
CA LEU A 542 2.68 1.75 8.62
C LEU A 542 2.82 1.80 10.14
N ASN A 543 1.78 1.38 10.83
CA ASN A 543 1.90 0.88 12.20
C ASN A 543 2.18 -0.62 12.12
N VAL A 544 3.44 -1.00 12.28
CA VAL A 544 3.90 -2.40 12.20
C VAL A 544 3.68 -3.06 13.56
N HIS A 545 2.98 -4.19 13.56
CA HIS A 545 2.72 -4.94 14.79
C HIS A 545 3.96 -5.74 15.22
N GLY A 546 4.08 -5.99 16.51
CA GLY A 546 5.12 -6.85 17.03
C GLY A 546 5.02 -8.27 16.48
N ALA A 547 6.16 -8.90 16.24
CA ALA A 547 6.27 -10.26 15.74
C ALA A 547 6.84 -11.19 16.81
N SER A 548 6.46 -12.47 16.76
CA SER A 548 7.08 -13.55 17.53
C SER A 548 6.91 -14.85 16.75
N ASN A 549 8.01 -15.36 16.23
CA ASN A 549 8.01 -16.55 15.40
C ASN A 549 8.96 -17.60 15.96
N VAL A 550 8.61 -18.88 15.80
CA VAL A 550 9.43 -20.03 16.18
C VAL A 550 9.46 -21.02 15.03
N SER A 551 10.63 -21.52 14.71
CA SER A 551 10.86 -22.54 13.69
C SER A 551 11.63 -23.72 14.27
N SER A 552 11.24 -24.94 13.92
CA SER A 552 11.94 -26.17 14.27
C SER A 552 12.45 -26.85 12.99
N SER A 553 13.58 -27.55 13.10
CA SER A 553 14.19 -28.24 11.96
C SER A 553 14.84 -29.55 12.37
N LEU A 554 14.85 -30.50 11.44
CA LEU A 554 15.70 -31.70 11.49
C LEU A 554 16.97 -31.41 10.69
N LEU A 555 18.12 -31.83 11.23
CA LEU A 555 19.42 -31.59 10.61
C LEU A 555 20.22 -32.90 10.58
N VAL A 556 20.95 -33.10 9.48
CA VAL A 556 21.94 -34.19 9.34
C VAL A 556 23.19 -33.57 8.75
N ASP A 557 24.33 -33.75 9.40
CA ASP A 557 25.62 -33.26 8.93
C ASP A 557 26.66 -34.38 8.94
N LEU A 558 27.52 -34.40 7.92
CA LEU A 558 28.70 -35.22 7.79
C LEU A 558 29.92 -34.32 7.72
N ASP A 559 30.76 -34.35 8.74
CA ASP A 559 32.04 -33.68 8.73
C ASP A 559 33.14 -34.69 8.40
N VAL A 560 33.97 -34.36 7.42
CA VAL A 560 35.11 -35.12 6.94
C VAL A 560 36.36 -34.29 7.17
N SER A 561 37.32 -34.77 7.96
CA SER A 561 38.61 -34.10 8.13
C SER A 561 39.77 -35.06 7.83
N LEU A 562 40.82 -34.51 7.23
CA LEU A 562 42.08 -35.20 7.02
C LEU A 562 42.98 -35.03 8.23
N ASP A 563 43.76 -36.05 8.52
CA ASP A 563 44.80 -35.98 9.54
C ASP A 563 45.78 -34.83 9.24
N GLN A 564 46.31 -34.24 10.29
CA GLN A 564 47.25 -33.13 10.19
C GLN A 564 48.50 -33.47 9.38
N GLN A 565 48.77 -32.70 8.32
CA GLN A 565 49.95 -32.83 7.49
C GLN A 565 51.00 -31.81 7.95
N ARG A 566 52.27 -32.23 8.12
CA ARG A 566 53.37 -31.32 8.49
C ARG A 566 53.92 -30.60 7.26
N LEU A 567 53.98 -29.26 7.36
CA LEU A 567 54.60 -28.35 6.41
C LEU A 567 55.64 -27.47 7.14
N GLY A 568 56.81 -28.02 7.31
CA GLY A 568 57.86 -27.38 8.12
C GLY A 568 57.49 -27.25 9.60
N ALA A 569 57.42 -26.03 10.11
CA ALA A 569 57.03 -25.73 11.49
C ALA A 569 55.48 -25.65 11.69
N TRP A 570 54.70 -25.84 10.64
CA TRP A 570 53.25 -25.75 10.63
C TRP A 570 52.61 -27.12 10.41
N THR A 571 51.39 -27.29 10.92
CA THR A 571 50.52 -28.40 10.53
C THR A 571 49.29 -27.84 9.80
N VAL A 572 48.82 -28.54 8.81
CA VAL A 572 47.62 -28.18 8.01
C VAL A 572 46.65 -29.37 8.03
N ALA A 573 45.39 -29.09 8.32
CA ALA A 573 44.31 -30.09 8.29
C ALA A 573 43.13 -29.51 7.48
N PRO A 574 42.86 -30.02 6.26
CA PRO A 574 41.67 -29.66 5.50
C PRO A 574 40.42 -30.39 6.05
N ASP A 575 39.25 -29.74 5.85
CA ASP A 575 37.98 -30.31 6.28
C ASP A 575 36.86 -29.98 5.24
N LEU A 576 35.90 -30.89 5.12
CA LEU A 576 34.69 -30.80 4.32
C LEU A 576 33.48 -31.07 5.22
N THR A 577 32.44 -30.25 5.11
CA THR A 577 31.11 -30.52 5.68
C THR A 577 30.09 -30.68 4.58
N LEU A 578 29.24 -31.70 4.67
CA LEU A 578 28.03 -31.86 3.89
C LEU A 578 26.85 -31.92 4.85
N GLY A 579 25.77 -31.21 4.55
CA GLY A 579 24.63 -31.18 5.44
C GLY A 579 23.29 -31.06 4.71
N TYR A 580 22.26 -31.50 5.38
CA TYR A 580 20.88 -31.37 5.00
C TYR A 580 20.04 -30.90 6.18
N GLN A 581 19.15 -29.96 5.91
CA GLN A 581 18.20 -29.46 6.90
C GLN A 581 16.80 -29.46 6.32
N ARG A 582 15.84 -29.92 7.13
CA ARG A 582 14.41 -29.83 6.81
C ARG A 582 13.70 -29.03 7.88
N VAL A 583 13.10 -27.91 7.49
CA VAL A 583 12.25 -27.07 8.35
C VAL A 583 10.91 -27.80 8.57
N LEU A 584 10.50 -27.92 9.82
CA LEU A 584 9.21 -28.48 10.22
C LEU A 584 8.16 -27.37 10.26
N GLY A 585 7.07 -27.52 9.51
CA GLY A 585 6.03 -26.49 9.43
C GLY A 585 6.21 -25.54 8.24
N ASN A 586 5.69 -24.31 8.38
CA ASN A 586 5.80 -23.27 7.36
C ASN A 586 7.09 -22.45 7.55
N PRO A 587 7.99 -22.39 6.57
CA PRO A 587 9.20 -21.58 6.65
C PRO A 587 8.95 -20.08 6.42
N GLN A 588 7.81 -19.71 5.81
CA GLN A 588 7.46 -18.30 5.58
C GLN A 588 7.09 -17.59 6.88
N VAL A 589 7.55 -16.34 6.99
CA VAL A 589 7.17 -15.42 8.07
C VAL A 589 6.18 -14.40 7.52
N THR A 590 5.21 -14.02 8.34
CA THR A 590 4.22 -12.99 8.02
C THR A 590 4.41 -11.79 8.94
N SER A 591 4.50 -10.60 8.34
CA SER A 591 4.42 -9.32 9.03
C SER A 591 3.01 -8.77 8.95
N LEU A 592 2.51 -8.25 10.06
CA LEU A 592 1.20 -7.62 10.17
C LEU A 592 1.35 -6.15 10.54
N GLY A 593 0.42 -5.34 10.09
CA GLY A 593 0.39 -3.92 10.44
C GLY A 593 -0.95 -3.28 10.09
N THR A 594 -1.03 -1.97 10.28
CA THR A 594 -2.20 -1.16 9.89
C THR A 594 -1.77 0.15 9.26
N LEU A 595 -2.64 0.67 8.39
CA LEU A 595 -2.52 1.98 7.77
C LEU A 595 -3.91 2.64 7.76
N TYR A 596 -4.09 3.75 8.47
CA TYR A 596 -5.42 4.40 8.65
C TYR A 596 -6.51 3.42 9.11
N GLY A 597 -6.18 2.47 9.99
CA GLY A 597 -7.11 1.44 10.46
C GLY A 597 -7.33 0.28 9.48
N LEU A 598 -6.76 0.32 8.28
CA LEU A 598 -6.82 -0.77 7.31
C LEU A 598 -5.71 -1.79 7.61
N ALA A 599 -6.07 -3.07 7.71
CA ALA A 599 -5.13 -4.14 7.98
C ALA A 599 -4.20 -4.40 6.78
N VAL A 600 -2.92 -4.64 7.08
CA VAL A 600 -1.87 -4.98 6.12
C VAL A 600 -1.23 -6.28 6.55
N SER A 601 -1.05 -7.21 5.61
CA SER A 601 -0.37 -8.48 5.82
C SER A 601 0.58 -8.74 4.66
N GLN A 602 1.85 -9.06 4.97
CA GLN A 602 2.87 -9.36 3.97
C GLN A 602 3.65 -10.60 4.40
N THR A 603 4.02 -11.44 3.44
CA THR A 603 4.82 -12.65 3.68
C THR A 603 6.24 -12.47 3.19
N SER A 604 7.19 -13.17 3.84
CA SER A 604 8.59 -13.18 3.41
C SER A 604 8.77 -13.88 2.06
N ALA A 605 9.79 -13.45 1.29
CA ALA A 605 10.21 -14.15 0.09
C ALA A 605 10.79 -15.53 0.42
N TYR A 606 11.50 -15.65 1.54
CA TYR A 606 12.10 -16.91 1.97
C TYR A 606 11.03 -17.91 2.42
N ASP A 607 11.03 -19.10 1.79
CA ASP A 607 10.09 -20.19 2.05
C ASP A 607 10.72 -21.58 1.88
N SER A 608 12.06 -21.67 1.80
CA SER A 608 12.75 -22.94 1.62
C SER A 608 12.56 -23.86 2.83
N ARG A 609 11.97 -25.01 2.57
CA ARG A 609 11.75 -26.03 3.58
C ARG A 609 12.95 -27.00 3.67
N ASP A 610 13.54 -27.34 2.54
CA ASP A 610 14.68 -28.23 2.42
C ASP A 610 15.93 -27.43 2.02
N LEU A 611 17.01 -27.55 2.78
CA LEU A 611 18.28 -26.87 2.53
C LEU A 611 19.42 -27.88 2.47
N TRP A 612 20.22 -27.75 1.43
CA TRP A 612 21.48 -28.47 1.26
C TRP A 612 22.64 -27.56 1.60
N LYS A 613 23.63 -28.10 2.34
CA LYS A 613 24.80 -27.37 2.79
C LYS A 613 26.06 -28.08 2.33
N ALA A 614 27.05 -27.30 1.87
CA ALA A 614 28.40 -27.78 1.62
C ALA A 614 29.40 -26.74 2.10
N GLY A 615 30.47 -27.17 2.78
CA GLY A 615 31.49 -26.28 3.29
C GLY A 615 32.88 -26.89 3.16
N LEU A 616 33.86 -26.08 2.77
CA LEU A 616 35.27 -26.41 2.68
C LEU A 616 36.06 -25.55 3.64
N GLY A 617 36.97 -26.14 4.39
CA GLY A 617 37.82 -25.43 5.34
C GLY A 617 39.22 -26.02 5.46
N PHE A 618 40.06 -25.28 6.15
CA PHE A 618 41.36 -25.76 6.58
C PHE A 618 41.76 -25.09 7.88
N THR A 619 42.48 -25.87 8.67
CA THR A 619 43.11 -25.39 9.93
C THR A 619 44.63 -25.41 9.74
N VAL A 620 45.29 -24.30 10.09
CA VAL A 620 46.74 -24.18 10.14
C VAL A 620 47.13 -23.97 11.60
N GLN A 621 48.03 -24.78 12.12
CA GLN A 621 48.47 -24.69 13.52
C GLN A 621 49.99 -24.61 13.62
N ARG A 622 50.47 -23.80 14.59
CA ARG A 622 51.88 -23.72 14.99
C ARG A 622 51.95 -23.47 16.48
N ASN A 623 52.54 -24.45 17.22
CA ASN A 623 52.58 -24.44 18.67
C ASN A 623 51.14 -24.28 19.26
N ALA A 624 50.97 -23.28 20.13
CA ALA A 624 49.67 -22.97 20.75
C ALA A 624 48.70 -22.19 19.86
N PHE A 625 49.16 -21.65 18.73
CA PHE A 625 48.33 -20.83 17.82
C PHE A 625 47.74 -21.68 16.72
N SER A 626 46.44 -21.45 16.43
CA SER A 626 45.75 -21.97 15.25
C SER A 626 45.00 -20.89 14.51
N LEU A 627 44.95 -21.02 13.17
CA LEU A 627 44.15 -20.25 12.25
C LEU A 627 43.26 -21.23 11.50
N LYS A 628 41.96 -20.94 11.44
CA LYS A 628 41.00 -21.72 10.65
C LYS A 628 40.24 -20.80 9.71
N ALA A 629 40.14 -21.19 8.42
CA ALA A 629 39.32 -20.54 7.43
C ALA A 629 38.34 -21.55 6.83
N ARG A 630 37.11 -21.11 6.54
CA ARG A 630 36.07 -21.94 5.92
C ARG A 630 35.17 -21.08 5.02
N GLY A 631 34.77 -21.63 3.88
CA GLY A 631 33.69 -21.13 3.03
C GLY A 631 32.56 -22.15 2.96
N ASN A 632 31.33 -21.71 2.89
CA ASN A 632 30.14 -22.55 2.78
C ASN A 632 29.11 -22.01 1.81
N VAL A 633 28.35 -22.93 1.20
CA VAL A 633 27.19 -22.64 0.35
C VAL A 633 25.96 -23.35 0.93
N LEU A 634 24.82 -22.67 0.89
CA LEU A 634 23.51 -23.20 1.22
C LEU A 634 22.61 -23.05 0.01
N VAL A 635 21.83 -24.09 -0.32
CA VAL A 635 20.91 -24.08 -1.43
C VAL A 635 19.55 -24.57 -0.93
N GLY A 636 18.54 -23.73 -1.04
CA GLY A 636 17.16 -24.07 -0.70
C GLY A 636 16.40 -24.70 -1.87
N ASP A 637 15.17 -25.10 -1.64
CA ASP A 637 14.28 -25.81 -2.57
C ASP A 637 14.35 -25.27 -4.00
N GLY A 638 14.76 -26.13 -4.94
CA GLY A 638 14.85 -25.79 -6.37
C GLY A 638 15.79 -24.62 -6.68
N ALA A 639 16.82 -24.37 -5.86
CA ALA A 639 17.76 -23.26 -5.93
C ALA A 639 17.11 -21.85 -5.84
N LYS A 640 15.90 -21.74 -5.29
CA LYS A 640 15.18 -20.47 -5.13
C LYS A 640 15.77 -19.58 -4.04
N SER A 641 16.53 -20.17 -3.12
CA SER A 641 17.33 -19.44 -2.13
C SER A 641 18.75 -19.97 -2.18
N VAL A 642 19.72 -19.08 -2.32
CA VAL A 642 21.16 -19.41 -2.35
C VAL A 642 21.88 -18.53 -1.33
N GLY A 643 22.57 -19.18 -0.39
CA GLY A 643 23.39 -18.53 0.60
C GLY A 643 24.88 -18.85 0.42
N LEU A 644 25.72 -17.84 0.61
CA LEU A 644 27.17 -17.97 0.70
C LEU A 644 27.62 -17.50 2.07
N GLY A 645 28.55 -18.22 2.69
CA GLY A 645 29.12 -17.85 3.98
C GLY A 645 30.61 -18.04 4.01
N GLY A 646 31.28 -17.29 4.87
CA GLY A 646 32.70 -17.42 5.13
C GLY A 646 33.02 -17.09 6.58
N GLN A 647 34.10 -17.71 7.07
CA GLN A 647 34.57 -17.48 8.44
C GLN A 647 36.10 -17.58 8.50
N LEU A 648 36.66 -16.78 9.38
CA LEU A 648 38.06 -16.81 9.71
C LEU A 648 38.21 -16.77 11.24
N SER A 649 38.93 -17.68 11.84
CA SER A 649 39.18 -17.62 13.28
C SER A 649 40.65 -17.81 13.63
N ILE A 650 41.02 -17.19 14.73
CA ILE A 650 42.31 -17.42 15.42
C ILE A 650 42.02 -17.99 16.80
N ALA A 651 42.88 -18.90 17.26
CA ALA A 651 42.79 -19.42 18.60
C ALA A 651 44.16 -19.61 19.22
N TYR A 652 44.20 -19.58 20.56
CA TYR A 652 45.37 -19.84 21.41
C TYR A 652 45.03 -20.89 22.44
N ASN A 653 45.79 -21.98 22.46
CA ASN A 653 45.63 -23.09 23.38
C ASN A 653 46.51 -22.88 24.63
N PHE A 654 45.97 -23.15 25.83
CA PHE A 654 46.68 -23.01 27.11
C PHE A 654 46.25 -24.07 28.12
#